data_b5aea75b6f43025f7527fc38a6b5662d
#
_entry.id   b5aea75b6f43025f7527fc38a6b5662d
#
_cell.length_a   1.000
_cell.length_b   1.000
_cell.length_c   1.000
_cell.angle_alpha   90.00
_cell.angle_beta   90.00
_cell.angle_gamma   90.00
#
_symmetry.space_group_name_H-M   'P 1'
#
loop_
_entity.id
_entity.type
_entity.pdbx_description
1 polymer ?
#
loop_
_entity_poly.entity_id
_entity_poly.type
_entity_poly.pdbx_seq_one_letter_code
_entity_poly.pdbx_strand_id
1 'polypeptide(L)'
;MKRTQHIRMLIVRLCSLVAIGALLGAGTSPAPSRAAGAIAVPLGDTIGDSSPAAYDFNGDGRKEIVVGGDRGNLFVFAYSGSTWSVVWSRQTRDDLNAAGAPGGNCRNSSVIKSSPAVGDLNNDGKAEIAVSVGGIPGADHNGGVLVYSYQQSNPWSFAVASGWPKPRLDKLGAAGGPDGCWDGFWSSPAMGDIDGDGQQEVVVLGLDRHIHAWNYDGSAVAGWPIYRYTDESDSTEGTDCLLRGGWSSPALGDIDGDGLPEVVVGTDSPPWSCPGNWEQINYRYGTVWAINGDSSNVPGWPVTTQNNVKSSPAIGDIDGDGEMEVVASSADSDEGGNGRYVYAWNANGSPVPGWPKVLPGDVQAPPALGDLDGDGRPEVVVGCGTVTDNCGRLYAWRGDGSSYSGHYPVSLGVSLLYAPVLADYDGDGKVEILQSGLGSPYLAAVEADGSAVNTTSFDDPGPLFSSPLVDDVDGDGALEVVIGAGAYLYIWNVSGTTDDPLPWPMFHRDAQRTGAYLLSPRLGFQDEIRVYHQAGSGSVAYQLVTIRNLGDVPFDWQIQESISRLAVSPSLNGTVVDASTVQLEVNVQGLAAGSWHNLGSIRVSGTWNGGAVANSPQDATLYVYVGDIQRVHLPVVGKGYQR
;
A
#
# COMPACT_ATOMS: atom_id res chain seq x y z
N MET A 1 40.27 12.51 -18.15
CA MET A 1 38.87 12.11 -18.12
C MET A 1 38.27 11.99 -16.70
N LYS A 2 39.03 11.73 -15.64
CA LYS A 2 38.51 11.64 -14.25
C LYS A 2 38.08 12.96 -13.57
N ARG A 3 38.30 14.12 -14.16
CA ARG A 3 37.90 15.42 -13.58
C ARG A 3 36.52 15.96 -14.02
N THR A 4 35.88 15.32 -15.00
CA THR A 4 34.62 15.81 -15.59
C THR A 4 33.38 15.21 -14.92
N GLN A 5 33.50 14.09 -14.23
CA GLN A 5 32.37 13.45 -13.53
C GLN A 5 32.01 14.11 -12.20
N HIS A 6 33.01 14.61 -11.44
CA HIS A 6 32.74 15.35 -10.20
C HIS A 6 32.02 16.68 -10.38
N ILE A 7 32.13 17.29 -11.57
CA ILE A 7 31.44 18.54 -11.89
C ILE A 7 29.97 18.31 -12.24
N ARG A 8 29.59 17.13 -12.75
CA ARG A 8 28.19 16.82 -13.07
C ARG A 8 27.35 16.52 -11.81
N MET A 9 27.92 15.90 -10.76
CA MET A 9 27.21 15.71 -9.49
C MET A 9 27.00 17.03 -8.71
N LEU A 10 27.84 18.02 -8.89
CA LEU A 10 27.66 19.33 -8.26
C LEU A 10 26.61 20.19 -8.98
N ILE A 11 26.37 19.94 -10.28
CA ILE A 11 25.37 20.65 -11.08
C ILE A 11 23.94 20.20 -10.74
N VAL A 12 23.72 18.95 -10.34
CA VAL A 12 22.39 18.47 -9.92
C VAL A 12 21.93 19.15 -8.62
N ARG A 13 22.84 19.58 -7.74
CA ARG A 13 22.48 20.38 -6.55
C ARG A 13 22.26 21.88 -6.84
N LEU A 14 22.70 22.40 -7.99
CA LEU A 14 22.49 23.81 -8.37
C LEU A 14 21.32 24.02 -9.33
N CYS A 15 20.82 22.99 -10.00
CA CYS A 15 19.66 23.10 -10.91
C CYS A 15 18.30 23.16 -10.19
N SER A 16 18.25 22.92 -8.88
CA SER A 16 17.02 23.10 -8.09
C SER A 16 16.66 24.60 -7.86
N LEU A 17 17.45 25.53 -8.33
CA LEU A 17 17.25 26.97 -8.05
C LEU A 17 17.13 27.86 -9.29
N VAL A 18 17.22 27.35 -10.52
CA VAL A 18 17.09 28.19 -11.71
C VAL A 18 16.40 27.43 -12.86
N ALA A 19 15.10 27.27 -12.78
CA ALA A 19 14.25 27.05 -13.96
C ALA A 19 12.83 27.55 -13.72
N ILE A 20 12.68 28.82 -13.34
CA ILE A 20 11.42 29.56 -13.53
C ILE A 20 11.66 30.51 -14.66
N GLY A 21 11.28 30.14 -15.85
CA GLY A 21 11.39 31.03 -17.03
C GLY A 21 10.89 30.34 -18.30
N ALA A 22 9.61 30.56 -18.60
CA ALA A 22 8.98 30.58 -19.89
C ALA A 22 8.89 29.30 -20.74
N LEU A 23 7.67 28.73 -20.77
CA LEU A 23 7.01 28.44 -22.06
C LEU A 23 5.49 28.52 -21.85
N LEU A 24 4.91 29.63 -22.26
CA LEU A 24 3.46 29.83 -22.39
C LEU A 24 2.99 29.13 -23.66
N GLY A 25 2.28 28.05 -23.51
CA GLY A 25 1.51 27.37 -24.55
C GLY A 25 0.09 27.11 -24.04
N ALA A 26 -0.89 27.76 -24.59
CA ALA A 26 -2.24 27.98 -24.12
C ALA A 26 -3.07 26.69 -23.92
N GLY A 27 -3.34 26.36 -22.70
CA GLY A 27 -4.50 25.70 -22.16
C GLY A 27 -4.65 26.27 -20.77
N THR A 28 -5.66 27.06 -20.49
CA THR A 28 -5.90 27.63 -19.16
C THR A 28 -6.41 26.52 -18.25
N SER A 29 -5.48 25.80 -17.60
CA SER A 29 -5.84 25.06 -16.39
C SER A 29 -6.45 26.05 -15.39
N PRO A 30 -7.55 25.74 -14.71
CA PRO A 30 -8.04 26.59 -13.62
C PRO A 30 -6.91 26.83 -12.63
N ALA A 31 -6.83 28.04 -12.10
CA ALA A 31 -5.86 28.33 -11.03
C ALA A 31 -6.14 27.36 -9.86
N PRO A 32 -5.08 26.77 -9.24
CA PRO A 32 -5.28 25.82 -8.15
C PRO A 32 -6.12 26.47 -7.04
N SER A 33 -7.11 25.74 -6.55
CA SER A 33 -7.86 26.15 -5.36
C SER A 33 -6.92 26.06 -4.15
N ARG A 34 -7.01 27.03 -3.25
CA ARG A 34 -6.30 26.96 -1.97
C ARG A 34 -6.95 25.89 -1.11
N ALA A 35 -6.17 25.07 -0.41
CA ALA A 35 -6.68 24.14 0.60
C ALA A 35 -7.38 24.95 1.69
N ALA A 36 -8.71 25.06 1.60
CA ALA A 36 -9.49 25.82 2.56
C ALA A 36 -9.47 25.10 3.90
N GLY A 37 -8.91 25.74 4.92
CA GLY A 37 -8.86 25.15 6.27
C GLY A 37 -7.66 24.23 6.52
N ALA A 38 -6.71 24.07 5.58
CA ALA A 38 -5.52 23.24 5.82
C ALA A 38 -4.74 23.75 7.03
N ILE A 39 -4.44 22.83 7.94
CA ILE A 39 -3.58 23.05 9.09
C ILE A 39 -2.15 22.70 8.67
N ALA A 40 -1.22 23.64 8.79
CA ALA A 40 0.20 23.44 8.55
C ALA A 40 0.92 23.24 9.90
N VAL A 41 1.42 22.05 10.15
CA VAL A 41 2.17 21.73 11.39
C VAL A 41 3.67 21.79 11.07
N PRO A 42 4.44 22.72 11.68
CA PRO A 42 5.86 22.86 11.40
C PRO A 42 6.69 21.76 12.06
N LEU A 43 7.73 21.29 11.37
CA LEU A 43 8.57 20.17 11.80
C LEU A 43 9.93 20.57 12.38
N GLY A 44 10.50 21.69 11.96
CA GLY A 44 11.91 21.99 12.21
C GLY A 44 12.90 21.14 11.40
N ASP A 45 12.38 20.33 10.48
CA ASP A 45 13.05 19.50 9.49
C ASP A 45 12.35 19.69 8.14
N THR A 46 12.76 18.95 7.09
CA THR A 46 12.06 18.91 5.79
C THR A 46 11.60 17.47 5.53
N ILE A 47 10.38 17.31 5.03
CA ILE A 47 9.91 16.04 4.50
C ILE A 47 10.35 15.99 3.03
N GLY A 48 11.19 14.99 2.73
CA GLY A 48 11.57 14.64 1.38
C GLY A 48 10.69 13.51 0.85
N ASP A 49 11.28 12.34 0.60
CA ASP A 49 10.60 11.22 -0.04
C ASP A 49 9.70 10.38 0.91
N SER A 50 9.69 10.67 2.22
CA SER A 50 8.90 9.92 3.21
C SER A 50 7.41 10.24 3.10
N SER A 51 6.57 9.24 2.82
CA SER A 51 5.12 9.36 2.83
C SER A 51 4.55 9.05 4.23
N PRO A 52 3.50 9.76 4.68
CA PRO A 52 2.93 9.55 6.00
C PRO A 52 2.25 8.19 6.13
N ALA A 53 2.23 7.65 7.36
CA ALA A 53 1.40 6.54 7.80
C ALA A 53 0.51 7.02 8.95
N ALA A 54 -0.66 6.41 9.12
CA ALA A 54 -1.57 6.71 10.23
C ALA A 54 -1.92 5.43 11.00
N TYR A 55 -1.92 5.53 12.34
CA TYR A 55 -2.27 4.41 13.21
C TYR A 55 -2.71 4.93 14.59
N ASP A 56 -3.73 4.33 15.17
CA ASP A 56 -4.20 4.63 16.52
C ASP A 56 -3.35 3.87 17.57
N PHE A 57 -2.26 4.52 18.04
CA PHE A 57 -1.32 3.89 19.00
C PHE A 57 -1.90 3.79 20.42
N ASN A 58 -2.83 4.65 20.78
CA ASN A 58 -3.31 4.77 22.16
C ASN A 58 -4.71 4.19 22.37
N GLY A 59 -5.39 3.79 21.31
CA GLY A 59 -6.74 3.21 21.34
C GLY A 59 -7.84 4.23 21.65
N ASP A 60 -7.65 5.53 21.31
CA ASP A 60 -8.64 6.57 21.60
C ASP A 60 -9.59 6.85 20.42
N GLY A 61 -9.42 6.11 19.30
CA GLY A 61 -10.21 6.24 18.08
C GLY A 61 -9.71 7.33 17.14
N ARG A 62 -8.56 7.96 17.43
CA ARG A 62 -7.86 8.91 16.56
C ARG A 62 -6.54 8.31 16.14
N LYS A 63 -6.15 8.57 14.90
CA LYS A 63 -4.90 8.02 14.39
C LYS A 63 -3.78 9.04 14.49
N GLU A 64 -2.67 8.64 15.06
CA GLU A 64 -1.44 9.41 15.01
C GLU A 64 -0.79 9.26 13.65
N ILE A 65 -0.17 10.35 13.18
CA ILE A 65 0.52 10.38 11.90
C ILE A 65 2.03 10.24 12.12
N VAL A 66 2.65 9.32 11.39
CA VAL A 66 4.09 9.05 11.44
C VAL A 66 4.73 9.44 10.13
N VAL A 67 5.83 10.20 10.16
CA VAL A 67 6.59 10.59 8.95
C VAL A 67 8.06 10.81 9.26
N GLY A 68 8.92 10.53 8.29
CA GLY A 68 10.36 10.75 8.35
C GLY A 68 10.79 12.08 7.75
N GLY A 69 11.88 12.64 8.27
CA GLY A 69 12.50 13.88 7.78
C GLY A 69 13.87 13.67 7.14
N ASP A 70 14.26 14.57 6.25
CA ASP A 70 15.53 14.55 5.51
C ASP A 70 16.78 14.68 6.40
N ARG A 71 16.60 15.16 7.62
CA ARG A 71 17.71 15.24 8.61
C ARG A 71 17.72 14.08 9.57
N GLY A 72 16.90 13.06 9.31
CA GLY A 72 16.84 11.83 10.09
C GLY A 72 15.99 11.91 11.36
N ASN A 73 15.10 12.87 11.45
CA ASN A 73 14.11 12.91 12.51
C ASN A 73 12.88 12.08 12.09
N LEU A 74 12.47 11.18 12.97
CA LEU A 74 11.18 10.52 12.88
C LEU A 74 10.20 11.30 13.77
N PHE A 75 9.00 11.59 13.25
CA PHE A 75 7.99 12.38 13.93
C PHE A 75 6.70 11.59 14.11
N VAL A 76 6.05 11.79 15.24
CA VAL A 76 4.69 11.34 15.51
C VAL A 76 3.86 12.56 15.87
N PHE A 77 2.74 12.73 15.18
CA PHE A 77 1.77 13.80 15.38
C PHE A 77 0.50 13.24 15.97
N ALA A 78 -0.13 13.97 16.85
CA ALA A 78 -1.43 13.63 17.39
C ALA A 78 -2.39 14.83 17.36
N TYR A 79 -3.67 14.55 17.26
CA TYR A 79 -4.75 15.51 17.39
C TYR A 79 -5.24 15.60 18.84
N SER A 80 -5.24 16.81 19.40
CA SER A 80 -5.66 17.02 20.78
C SER A 80 -7.17 17.26 20.96
N GLY A 81 -7.97 17.08 19.88
CA GLY A 81 -9.37 17.47 19.81
C GLY A 81 -9.57 18.94 19.41
N SER A 82 -8.50 19.68 19.18
CA SER A 82 -8.54 21.08 18.73
C SER A 82 -7.37 21.50 17.86
N THR A 83 -6.22 20.86 18.00
CA THR A 83 -5.00 21.18 17.23
C THR A 83 -4.14 19.93 17.01
N TRP A 84 -3.46 19.91 15.87
CA TRP A 84 -2.40 18.96 15.58
C TRP A 84 -1.07 19.45 16.13
N SER A 85 -0.27 18.54 16.67
CA SER A 85 1.07 18.85 17.16
C SER A 85 1.99 17.64 17.09
N VAL A 86 3.30 17.89 17.00
CA VAL A 86 4.31 16.84 17.21
C VAL A 86 4.26 16.42 18.68
N VAL A 87 3.88 15.19 18.95
CA VAL A 87 3.81 14.62 20.32
C VAL A 87 5.06 13.85 20.67
N TRP A 88 5.79 13.34 19.67
CA TRP A 88 7.08 12.70 19.82
C TRP A 88 7.95 12.91 18.59
N SER A 89 9.23 13.04 18.79
CA SER A 89 10.22 13.03 17.71
C SER A 89 11.52 12.41 18.18
N ARG A 90 12.23 11.76 17.25
CA ARG A 90 13.49 11.10 17.53
C ARG A 90 14.49 11.29 16.40
N GLN A 91 15.70 11.71 16.75
CA GLN A 91 16.83 11.70 15.83
C GLN A 91 17.38 10.28 15.73
N THR A 92 17.11 9.58 14.63
CA THR A 92 17.47 8.16 14.43
C THR A 92 18.96 7.89 14.51
N ARG A 93 19.79 8.88 14.13
CA ARG A 93 21.25 8.82 14.29
C ARG A 93 21.69 8.54 15.73
N ASP A 94 20.99 9.11 16.71
CA ASP A 94 21.39 8.95 18.11
C ASP A 94 21.22 7.50 18.56
N ASP A 95 20.20 6.81 18.04
CA ASP A 95 19.96 5.39 18.33
C ASP A 95 20.93 4.48 17.58
N LEU A 96 21.29 4.80 16.33
CA LEU A 96 22.35 4.10 15.61
C LEU A 96 23.69 4.22 16.35
N ASN A 97 24.04 5.42 16.82
CA ASN A 97 25.25 5.66 17.61
C ASN A 97 25.24 4.90 18.95
N ALA A 98 24.09 4.88 19.64
CA ALA A 98 23.92 4.13 20.89
C ALA A 98 24.07 2.63 20.69
N ALA A 99 23.70 2.12 19.52
CA ALA A 99 23.88 0.73 19.12
C ALA A 99 25.30 0.40 18.66
N GLY A 100 26.21 1.40 18.62
CA GLY A 100 27.61 1.23 18.28
C GLY A 100 27.92 1.41 16.79
N ALA A 101 27.13 2.20 16.07
CA ALA A 101 27.46 2.57 14.69
C ALA A 101 28.86 3.20 14.63
N PRO A 102 29.67 2.87 13.60
CA PRO A 102 31.04 3.35 13.50
C PRO A 102 31.12 4.88 13.50
N GLY A 103 32.04 5.41 14.31
CA GLY A 103 32.41 6.81 14.29
C GLY A 103 33.53 7.08 13.27
N GLY A 104 34.08 8.28 13.28
CA GLY A 104 35.23 8.62 12.45
C GLY A 104 34.83 9.34 11.15
N ASN A 105 35.08 8.76 9.99
CA ASN A 105 34.75 9.41 8.72
C ASN A 105 33.26 9.28 8.33
N CYS A 106 32.49 8.44 9.04
CA CYS A 106 31.07 8.27 8.80
C CYS A 106 30.32 9.57 9.16
N ARG A 107 29.74 10.19 8.16
CA ARG A 107 28.94 11.39 8.39
C ARG A 107 27.68 11.00 9.16
N ASN A 108 27.46 11.71 10.25
CA ASN A 108 26.33 11.50 11.14
C ASN A 108 25.01 12.06 10.57
N SER A 109 24.74 11.91 9.30
CA SER A 109 23.47 12.31 8.71
C SER A 109 22.67 11.07 8.35
N SER A 110 21.79 10.68 9.22
CA SER A 110 20.78 9.67 8.92
C SER A 110 19.65 10.36 8.20
N VAL A 111 19.56 10.20 6.89
CA VAL A 111 18.42 10.69 6.10
C VAL A 111 17.33 9.62 6.14
N ILE A 112 16.09 10.00 6.38
CA ILE A 112 14.95 9.09 6.22
C ILE A 112 14.35 9.36 4.83
N LYS A 113 14.59 8.47 3.89
CA LYS A 113 14.02 8.47 2.55
C LYS A 113 12.86 7.50 2.42
N SER A 114 12.77 6.57 3.35
CA SER A 114 11.72 5.57 3.43
C SER A 114 10.44 6.15 4.03
N SER A 115 9.33 5.55 3.69
CA SER A 115 8.06 5.75 4.39
C SER A 115 7.99 4.77 5.56
N PRO A 116 7.63 5.22 6.78
CA PRO A 116 7.51 4.33 7.93
C PRO A 116 6.42 3.26 7.71
N ALA A 117 6.65 2.05 8.20
CA ALA A 117 5.61 1.04 8.37
C ALA A 117 5.20 0.99 9.85
N VAL A 118 3.91 0.76 10.09
CA VAL A 118 3.34 0.74 11.45
C VAL A 118 2.42 -0.45 11.60
N GLY A 119 2.64 -1.27 12.62
CA GLY A 119 1.82 -2.45 12.91
C GLY A 119 2.21 -3.08 14.25
N ASP A 120 1.36 -3.94 14.78
CA ASP A 120 1.65 -4.75 15.98
C ASP A 120 2.48 -5.97 15.57
N LEU A 121 3.81 -5.82 15.63
CA LEU A 121 4.75 -6.85 15.16
C LEU A 121 4.73 -8.13 16.01
N ASN A 122 4.45 -7.99 17.28
CA ASN A 122 4.58 -9.09 18.24
C ASN A 122 3.24 -9.56 18.82
N ASN A 123 2.13 -9.04 18.31
CA ASN A 123 0.76 -9.31 18.75
C ASN A 123 0.53 -9.04 20.26
N ASP A 124 1.18 -8.01 20.81
CA ASP A 124 1.01 -7.62 22.22
C ASP A 124 -0.09 -6.54 22.42
N GLY A 125 -0.73 -6.15 21.33
CA GLY A 125 -1.76 -5.11 21.30
C GLY A 125 -1.20 -3.68 21.25
N LYS A 126 0.09 -3.51 20.95
CA LYS A 126 0.74 -2.22 20.79
C LYS A 126 1.50 -2.19 19.48
N ALA A 127 1.33 -1.13 18.74
CA ALA A 127 2.01 -1.03 17.47
C ALA A 127 3.48 -0.60 17.60
N GLU A 128 4.28 -1.10 16.69
CA GLU A 128 5.63 -0.70 16.41
C GLU A 128 5.70 0.18 15.16
N ILE A 129 6.74 1.01 15.11
CA ILE A 129 7.11 1.79 13.94
C ILE A 129 8.44 1.26 13.40
N ALA A 130 8.45 0.67 12.21
CA ALA A 130 9.69 0.36 11.50
C ALA A 130 10.05 1.50 10.55
N VAL A 131 11.31 1.88 10.53
CA VAL A 131 11.84 2.93 9.64
C VAL A 131 13.22 2.57 9.14
N SER A 132 13.43 2.71 7.85
CA SER A 132 14.71 2.57 7.19
C SER A 132 15.45 3.91 7.14
N VAL A 133 16.74 3.87 7.42
CA VAL A 133 17.59 5.05 7.50
C VAL A 133 18.83 4.82 6.66
N GLY A 134 19.25 5.81 5.89
CA GLY A 134 20.48 5.70 5.15
C GLY A 134 20.86 6.93 4.37
N GLY A 135 22.13 7.04 4.10
CA GLY A 135 22.71 8.05 3.25
C GLY A 135 22.74 7.62 1.77
N ILE A 136 23.10 8.56 0.92
CA ILE A 136 23.34 8.32 -0.50
C ILE A 136 24.49 7.32 -0.64
N PRO A 137 24.40 6.28 -1.50
CA PRO A 137 25.51 5.40 -1.80
C PRO A 137 26.76 6.19 -2.16
N GLY A 138 27.88 5.89 -1.50
CA GLY A 138 29.14 6.59 -1.71
C GLY A 138 29.29 7.91 -0.94
N ALA A 139 28.40 8.24 -0.04
CA ALA A 139 28.63 9.24 0.99
C ALA A 139 28.82 8.50 2.32
N ASP A 140 29.93 8.65 3.00
CA ASP A 140 30.30 8.06 4.29
C ASP A 140 29.21 8.27 5.37
N HIS A 141 28.05 7.62 5.26
CA HIS A 141 26.89 7.78 6.13
C HIS A 141 26.49 6.44 6.74
N ASN A 142 26.29 6.41 8.05
CA ASN A 142 25.68 5.25 8.69
C ASN A 142 24.18 5.17 8.38
N GLY A 143 23.71 3.95 8.13
CA GLY A 143 22.32 3.59 7.93
C GLY A 143 21.89 2.40 8.78
N GLY A 144 20.67 1.97 8.58
CA GLY A 144 20.09 0.81 9.26
C GLY A 144 18.57 0.85 9.24
N VAL A 145 17.96 -0.18 9.80
CA VAL A 145 16.53 -0.26 10.08
C VAL A 145 16.33 -0.17 11.59
N LEU A 146 15.43 0.69 12.03
CA LEU A 146 15.06 0.85 13.43
C LEU A 146 13.59 0.44 13.60
N VAL A 147 13.31 -0.18 14.74
CA VAL A 147 11.94 -0.45 15.18
C VAL A 147 11.75 0.23 16.54
N TYR A 148 10.66 0.98 16.67
CA TYR A 148 10.28 1.68 17.87
C TYR A 148 8.96 1.16 18.40
N SER A 149 8.94 0.65 19.64
CA SER A 149 7.73 0.19 20.31
C SER A 149 7.07 1.29 21.11
N TYR A 150 5.76 1.42 21.01
CA TYR A 150 4.96 2.35 21.81
C TYR A 150 4.93 1.94 23.28
N GLN A 151 5.18 2.87 24.20
CA GLN A 151 5.35 2.58 25.61
C GLN A 151 4.11 2.89 26.48
N GLN A 152 2.96 3.23 25.85
CA GLN A 152 1.72 3.56 26.56
C GLN A 152 1.90 4.54 27.73
N SER A 153 2.71 5.58 27.55
CA SER A 153 3.00 6.55 28.59
C SER A 153 2.47 7.94 28.25
N ASN A 154 2.09 8.71 29.30
CA ASN A 154 1.87 10.12 29.18
C ASN A 154 3.02 10.84 29.91
N PRO A 155 3.90 11.65 29.24
CA PRO A 155 3.82 12.03 27.82
C PRO A 155 4.11 10.85 26.86
N TRP A 156 3.76 11.05 25.57
CA TRP A 156 4.04 10.10 24.49
C TRP A 156 5.47 9.61 24.51
N SER A 157 5.68 8.31 24.40
CA SER A 157 7.01 7.71 24.44
C SER A 157 7.09 6.47 23.54
N PHE A 158 8.16 6.42 22.76
CA PHE A 158 8.56 5.26 22.00
C PHE A 158 10.01 4.91 22.35
N ALA A 159 10.29 3.62 22.49
CA ALA A 159 11.63 3.12 22.75
C ALA A 159 12.09 2.24 21.59
N VAL A 160 13.41 2.24 21.31
CA VAL A 160 13.98 1.28 20.36
C VAL A 160 13.68 -0.13 20.85
N ALA A 161 13.08 -0.95 20.01
CA ALA A 161 12.72 -2.33 20.31
C ALA A 161 13.98 -3.18 20.58
N SER A 162 13.82 -4.22 21.41
CA SER A 162 14.93 -5.12 21.73
C SER A 162 15.45 -5.81 20.48
N GLY A 163 16.76 -5.89 20.33
CA GLY A 163 17.39 -6.50 19.17
C GLY A 163 17.66 -5.55 17.99
N TRP A 164 17.11 -4.34 17.99
CA TRP A 164 17.30 -3.33 16.93
C TRP A 164 18.37 -2.29 17.29
N PRO A 165 18.98 -1.55 16.36
CA PRO A 165 18.76 -1.53 14.88
C PRO A 165 19.46 -2.66 14.13
N LYS A 166 19.06 -2.85 12.85
CA LYS A 166 19.59 -3.83 11.90
C LYS A 166 19.79 -3.19 10.51
N PRO A 167 20.56 -3.86 9.61
CA PRO A 167 21.74 -4.67 9.89
C PRO A 167 22.89 -3.79 10.32
N ARG A 168 23.94 -4.38 10.84
CA ARG A 168 25.21 -3.72 11.18
C ARG A 168 26.27 -4.13 10.16
N LEU A 169 25.97 -3.97 8.88
CA LEU A 169 26.83 -4.38 7.78
C LEU A 169 27.57 -3.17 7.20
N ASP A 170 28.79 -3.39 6.75
CA ASP A 170 29.64 -2.44 6.07
C ASP A 170 30.22 -3.16 4.85
N LYS A 171 29.47 -3.16 3.74
CA LYS A 171 29.86 -3.82 2.50
C LYS A 171 30.06 -2.86 1.33
N LEU A 172 29.48 -1.65 1.37
CA LEU A 172 29.42 -0.74 0.23
C LEU A 172 29.82 0.68 0.62
N GLY A 173 31.06 1.07 0.31
CA GLY A 173 31.50 2.46 0.37
C GLY A 173 31.57 3.11 -1.02
N ALA A 174 31.97 4.40 -1.03
CA ALA A 174 32.13 5.21 -2.25
C ALA A 174 33.06 4.61 -3.31
N ALA A 175 33.90 3.67 -2.93
CA ALA A 175 34.87 2.98 -3.79
C ALA A 175 34.48 1.53 -4.09
N GLY A 176 33.27 1.08 -3.69
CA GLY A 176 32.75 -0.26 -3.98
C GLY A 176 33.13 -1.34 -2.97
N GLY A 177 33.78 -1.01 -1.87
CA GLY A 177 34.13 -1.92 -0.76
C GLY A 177 33.81 -1.30 0.59
N PRO A 178 34.08 -1.99 1.72
CA PRO A 178 33.83 -1.47 3.05
C PRO A 178 34.46 -0.09 3.28
N ASP A 179 33.70 0.87 3.78
CA ASP A 179 34.17 2.23 4.07
C ASP A 179 34.24 2.54 5.55
N GLY A 180 33.89 1.57 6.39
CA GLY A 180 33.83 1.69 7.83
C GLY A 180 32.52 2.27 8.35
N CYS A 181 31.48 2.38 7.51
CA CYS A 181 30.15 2.88 7.86
C CYS A 181 29.10 1.79 7.65
N TRP A 182 28.02 1.79 8.42
CA TRP A 182 26.93 0.85 8.21
C TRP A 182 26.13 1.23 6.96
N ASP A 183 25.88 0.24 6.12
CA ASP A 183 25.09 0.43 4.90
C ASP A 183 23.67 0.90 5.19
N GLY A 184 23.17 1.78 4.33
CA GLY A 184 21.87 2.39 4.47
C GLY A 184 20.76 1.67 3.71
N PHE A 185 19.54 2.16 3.90
CA PHE A 185 18.34 1.69 3.24
C PHE A 185 17.52 2.87 2.72
N TRP A 186 17.07 2.77 1.48
CA TRP A 186 16.14 3.72 0.88
C TRP A 186 14.76 3.11 0.67
N SER A 187 14.70 1.80 0.56
CA SER A 187 13.48 1.02 0.54
C SER A 187 12.69 1.26 1.83
N SER A 188 11.40 1.46 1.71
CA SER A 188 10.51 1.46 2.86
C SER A 188 10.37 0.05 3.40
N PRO A 189 10.34 -0.16 4.72
CA PRO A 189 10.04 -1.46 5.28
C PRO A 189 8.57 -1.84 5.01
N ALA A 190 8.31 -3.14 4.91
CA ALA A 190 6.98 -3.73 4.94
C ALA A 190 6.87 -4.67 6.15
N MET A 191 5.66 -4.83 6.69
CA MET A 191 5.38 -5.70 7.83
C MET A 191 4.33 -6.75 7.44
N GLY A 192 4.58 -8.02 7.75
CA GLY A 192 3.65 -9.12 7.52
C GLY A 192 4.20 -10.43 8.05
N ASP A 193 3.32 -11.37 8.40
CA ASP A 193 3.66 -12.73 8.86
C ASP A 193 4.04 -13.59 7.64
N ILE A 194 5.33 -13.58 7.26
CA ILE A 194 5.80 -14.28 6.06
C ILE A 194 6.20 -15.72 6.33
N ASP A 195 6.42 -16.12 7.58
CA ASP A 195 6.84 -17.49 7.94
C ASP A 195 5.75 -18.29 8.67
N GLY A 196 4.60 -17.67 8.91
CA GLY A 196 3.41 -18.33 9.46
C GLY A 196 3.49 -18.62 10.96
N ASP A 197 4.35 -17.92 11.70
CA ASP A 197 4.49 -18.11 13.15
C ASP A 197 3.43 -17.31 13.95
N GLY A 198 2.66 -16.47 13.26
CA GLY A 198 1.61 -15.61 13.81
C GLY A 198 2.10 -14.27 14.32
N GLN A 199 3.37 -13.95 14.16
CA GLN A 199 3.94 -12.63 14.42
C GLN A 199 4.35 -12.00 13.09
N GLN A 200 4.54 -10.69 13.04
CA GLN A 200 4.91 -10.03 11.79
C GLN A 200 6.43 -9.87 11.69
N GLU A 201 6.94 -10.00 10.49
CA GLU A 201 8.31 -9.73 10.14
C GLU A 201 8.46 -8.34 9.55
N VAL A 202 9.66 -7.78 9.68
CA VAL A 202 10.08 -6.56 8.99
C VAL A 202 10.92 -6.95 7.78
N VAL A 203 10.40 -6.66 6.59
CA VAL A 203 11.06 -6.96 5.32
C VAL A 203 11.54 -5.67 4.65
N VAL A 204 12.77 -5.67 4.12
CA VAL A 204 13.34 -4.48 3.45
C VAL A 204 14.45 -4.86 2.47
N LEU A 205 14.60 -4.08 1.39
CA LEU A 205 15.72 -4.20 0.44
C LEU A 205 16.83 -3.21 0.81
N GLY A 206 18.03 -3.73 1.11
CA GLY A 206 19.19 -2.93 1.50
C GLY A 206 20.02 -2.43 0.34
N LEU A 207 20.73 -1.32 0.53
CA LEU A 207 21.80 -0.88 -0.39
C LEU A 207 22.99 -1.84 -0.37
N ASP A 208 23.09 -2.67 0.66
CA ASP A 208 24.04 -3.80 0.77
C ASP A 208 23.71 -4.98 -0.16
N ARG A 209 22.72 -4.84 -1.03
CA ARG A 209 22.26 -5.85 -2.01
C ARG A 209 21.57 -7.07 -1.43
N HIS A 210 21.12 -7.00 -0.18
CA HIS A 210 20.36 -8.07 0.44
C HIS A 210 18.89 -7.68 0.57
N ILE A 211 18.03 -8.67 0.41
CA ILE A 211 16.65 -8.59 0.87
C ILE A 211 16.65 -9.17 2.28
N HIS A 212 16.29 -8.36 3.24
CA HIS A 212 16.30 -8.73 4.65
C HIS A 212 14.90 -9.02 5.14
N ALA A 213 14.77 -10.02 6.00
CA ALA A 213 13.59 -10.26 6.81
C ALA A 213 14.01 -10.57 8.25
N TRP A 214 13.39 -9.89 9.20
CA TRP A 214 13.66 -10.09 10.63
C TRP A 214 12.36 -10.23 11.39
N ASN A 215 12.35 -11.18 12.33
CA ASN A 215 11.31 -11.30 13.35
C ASN A 215 11.26 -10.03 14.22
N TYR A 216 10.18 -9.83 14.95
CA TYR A 216 9.97 -8.67 15.83
C TYR A 216 11.12 -8.43 16.82
N ASP A 217 11.81 -9.48 17.29
CA ASP A 217 12.95 -9.38 18.22
C ASP A 217 14.29 -9.06 17.52
N GLY A 218 14.25 -8.82 16.21
CA GLY A 218 15.41 -8.54 15.38
C GLY A 218 16.25 -9.77 15.05
N SER A 219 15.86 -11.00 15.39
CA SER A 219 16.47 -12.21 14.84
C SER A 219 16.14 -12.32 13.34
N ALA A 220 17.07 -12.86 12.55
CA ALA A 220 16.78 -13.09 11.15
C ALA A 220 15.77 -14.23 11.00
N VAL A 221 14.83 -14.09 10.08
CA VAL A 221 13.96 -15.19 9.63
C VAL A 221 14.81 -16.31 9.05
N ALA A 222 14.37 -17.55 9.19
CA ALA A 222 15.12 -18.71 8.70
C ALA A 222 15.36 -18.63 7.18
N GLY A 223 16.61 -18.71 6.75
CA GLY A 223 16.99 -18.56 5.34
C GLY A 223 17.27 -17.13 4.88
N TRP A 224 16.99 -16.12 5.70
CA TRP A 224 17.27 -14.72 5.42
C TRP A 224 18.52 -14.21 6.15
N PRO A 225 19.22 -13.15 5.68
CA PRO A 225 18.91 -12.36 4.48
C PRO A 225 19.24 -13.11 3.20
N ILE A 226 18.58 -12.70 2.11
CA ILE A 226 18.79 -13.29 0.78
C ILE A 226 19.70 -12.38 -0.04
N TYR A 227 20.81 -12.93 -0.46
CA TYR A 227 21.69 -12.30 -1.44
C TYR A 227 21.30 -12.76 -2.84
N ARG A 228 20.77 -11.88 -3.66
CA ARG A 228 20.25 -12.22 -4.99
C ARG A 228 21.17 -11.87 -6.15
N TYR A 229 22.43 -11.59 -5.86
CA TYR A 229 23.48 -11.38 -6.86
C TYR A 229 24.40 -12.58 -6.91
N THR A 230 24.72 -13.04 -8.11
CA THR A 230 25.14 -14.41 -8.44
C THR A 230 26.52 -14.85 -7.95
N ASP A 231 27.26 -14.08 -7.17
CA ASP A 231 28.56 -14.54 -6.70
C ASP A 231 28.98 -13.99 -5.32
N GLU A 232 28.64 -14.73 -4.26
CA GLU A 232 29.28 -14.55 -2.94
C GLU A 232 30.78 -14.91 -2.99
N SER A 233 31.25 -15.57 -4.07
CA SER A 233 32.63 -16.01 -4.21
C SER A 233 33.54 -14.95 -4.82
N ASP A 234 33.01 -13.82 -5.30
CA ASP A 234 33.84 -12.73 -5.81
C ASP A 234 34.47 -11.95 -4.65
N SER A 235 35.51 -12.56 -4.07
CA SER A 235 36.42 -11.94 -3.11
C SER A 235 37.28 -10.82 -3.73
N THR A 236 37.08 -10.51 -5.00
CA THR A 236 37.65 -9.34 -5.67
C THR A 236 36.71 -8.14 -5.47
N GLU A 237 36.56 -7.72 -4.22
CA GLU A 237 35.93 -6.46 -3.80
C GLU A 237 36.63 -5.23 -4.40
N GLY A 238 36.87 -5.20 -5.66
CA GLY A 238 37.66 -4.13 -6.30
C GLY A 238 37.24 -3.81 -7.73
N THR A 239 36.31 -4.53 -8.30
CA THR A 239 35.84 -4.28 -9.67
C THR A 239 34.33 -3.99 -9.70
N ASP A 240 33.97 -2.83 -9.24
CA ASP A 240 32.97 -1.88 -9.77
C ASP A 240 31.67 -2.46 -10.39
N CYS A 241 31.09 -3.49 -9.83
CA CYS A 241 29.66 -3.68 -9.99
C CYS A 241 28.96 -2.75 -9.01
N LEU A 242 28.94 -1.46 -9.32
CA LEU A 242 28.14 -0.45 -8.63
C LEU A 242 26.67 -0.74 -8.94
N LEU A 243 26.16 -1.79 -8.33
CA LEU A 243 24.74 -2.10 -8.37
C LEU A 243 24.02 -1.06 -7.53
N ARG A 244 23.31 -0.19 -8.21
CA ARG A 244 22.42 0.78 -7.62
C ARG A 244 21.11 0.08 -7.23
N GLY A 245 21.18 -0.87 -6.29
CA GLY A 245 20.02 -1.57 -5.77
C GLY A 245 19.44 -0.90 -4.54
N GLY A 246 18.20 -1.25 -4.15
CA GLY A 246 17.59 -0.83 -2.88
C GLY A 246 16.64 0.36 -2.94
N TRP A 247 16.05 0.66 -4.11
CA TRP A 247 15.01 1.69 -4.25
C TRP A 247 13.60 1.14 -4.07
N SER A 248 13.35 -0.05 -4.62
CA SER A 248 12.04 -0.71 -4.55
C SER A 248 11.73 -1.12 -3.12
N SER A 249 10.55 -0.76 -2.63
CA SER A 249 10.04 -1.26 -1.36
C SER A 249 9.35 -2.61 -1.59
N PRO A 250 9.48 -3.58 -0.67
CA PRO A 250 8.81 -4.87 -0.80
C PRO A 250 7.30 -4.72 -0.76
N ALA A 251 6.59 -5.51 -1.55
CA ALA A 251 5.18 -5.82 -1.35
C ALA A 251 5.04 -7.22 -0.76
N LEU A 252 4.02 -7.42 0.08
CA LEU A 252 3.72 -8.67 0.77
C LEU A 252 2.30 -9.11 0.45
N GLY A 253 2.13 -10.26 -0.19
CA GLY A 253 0.81 -10.80 -0.53
C GLY A 253 0.90 -12.27 -0.91
N ASP A 254 -0.12 -13.03 -0.59
CA ASP A 254 -0.25 -14.46 -0.94
C ASP A 254 -0.53 -14.59 -2.45
N ILE A 255 0.55 -14.74 -3.24
CA ILE A 255 0.43 -14.79 -4.70
C ILE A 255 0.30 -16.22 -5.24
N ASP A 256 0.69 -17.24 -4.46
CA ASP A 256 0.62 -18.63 -4.91
C ASP A 256 -0.51 -19.43 -4.21
N GLY A 257 -1.27 -18.77 -3.33
CA GLY A 257 -2.47 -19.33 -2.71
C GLY A 257 -2.20 -20.33 -1.58
N ASP A 258 -1.01 -20.28 -0.97
CA ASP A 258 -0.64 -21.19 0.13
C ASP A 258 -1.08 -20.68 1.52
N GLY A 259 -1.56 -19.44 1.59
CA GLY A 259 -2.06 -18.78 2.79
C GLY A 259 -1.02 -17.94 3.53
N LEU A 260 0.22 -17.85 3.05
CA LEU A 260 1.27 -16.99 3.58
C LEU A 260 1.67 -15.93 2.55
N PRO A 261 2.01 -14.71 2.96
CA PRO A 261 2.40 -13.69 2.00
C PRO A 261 3.83 -13.91 1.47
N GLU A 262 3.99 -13.82 0.16
CA GLU A 262 5.28 -13.75 -0.50
C GLU A 262 5.85 -12.35 -0.45
N VAL A 263 7.18 -12.28 -0.49
CA VAL A 263 7.95 -11.04 -0.62
C VAL A 263 8.20 -10.74 -2.09
N VAL A 264 7.57 -9.69 -2.61
CA VAL A 264 7.76 -9.23 -3.98
C VAL A 264 8.57 -7.95 -4.00
N VAL A 265 9.69 -7.93 -4.76
CA VAL A 265 10.58 -6.76 -4.80
C VAL A 265 11.26 -6.60 -6.15
N GLY A 266 11.43 -5.35 -6.59
CA GLY A 266 12.16 -4.99 -7.79
C GLY A 266 13.64 -4.72 -7.53
N THR A 267 14.51 -5.03 -8.49
CA THR A 267 15.93 -4.73 -8.44
C THR A 267 16.45 -4.14 -9.75
N ASP A 268 17.59 -3.44 -9.67
CA ASP A 268 18.20 -2.71 -10.78
C ASP A 268 19.09 -3.57 -11.68
N SER A 269 19.16 -4.89 -11.48
CA SER A 269 20.12 -5.75 -12.18
C SER A 269 19.57 -7.11 -12.56
N PRO A 270 20.06 -7.69 -13.67
CA PRO A 270 19.73 -9.07 -14.02
C PRO A 270 20.40 -10.07 -13.07
N PRO A 271 19.79 -11.25 -12.88
CA PRO A 271 20.26 -12.25 -11.91
C PRO A 271 21.61 -12.92 -12.27
N TRP A 272 22.24 -12.61 -13.39
CA TRP A 272 23.40 -13.37 -13.90
C TRP A 272 24.59 -12.55 -14.39
N SER A 273 24.77 -11.31 -14.02
CA SER A 273 25.91 -10.58 -14.55
C SER A 273 26.67 -9.72 -13.57
N CYS A 274 27.89 -10.13 -13.28
CA CYS A 274 29.04 -9.27 -13.12
C CYS A 274 30.34 -10.02 -13.42
N PRO A 275 30.72 -10.26 -14.67
CA PRO A 275 32.07 -10.58 -14.99
C PRO A 275 32.81 -9.35 -15.51
N GLY A 276 33.73 -8.80 -14.76
CA GLY A 276 34.98 -8.16 -15.13
C GLY A 276 35.07 -7.06 -16.19
N ASN A 277 33.96 -6.61 -16.77
CA ASN A 277 33.94 -5.53 -17.77
C ASN A 277 32.67 -4.71 -17.65
N TRP A 278 32.65 -3.75 -16.72
CA TRP A 278 31.57 -2.82 -16.48
C TRP A 278 31.16 -1.97 -17.71
N GLU A 279 32.05 -1.81 -18.72
CA GLU A 279 31.76 -1.14 -19.99
C GLU A 279 30.86 -1.96 -20.94
N GLN A 280 30.58 -3.23 -20.63
CA GLN A 280 29.74 -4.13 -21.43
C GLN A 280 28.46 -4.58 -20.70
N ILE A 281 28.27 -4.20 -19.44
CA ILE A 281 27.00 -4.45 -18.74
C ILE A 281 25.98 -3.52 -19.36
N ASN A 282 25.15 -4.07 -20.23
CA ASN A 282 23.94 -3.38 -20.67
C ASN A 282 23.04 -3.21 -19.44
N TYR A 283 23.03 -2.04 -18.80
CA TYR A 283 22.10 -1.61 -17.75
C TYR A 283 20.62 -1.63 -18.17
N ARG A 284 20.25 -2.49 -19.10
CA ARG A 284 18.96 -2.54 -19.79
C ARG A 284 17.99 -3.55 -19.21
N TYR A 285 18.33 -4.17 -18.09
CA TYR A 285 17.49 -5.21 -17.49
C TYR A 285 17.34 -4.97 -15.99
N GLY A 286 16.15 -5.15 -15.50
CA GLY A 286 15.84 -5.27 -14.08
C GLY A 286 15.28 -6.66 -13.79
N THR A 287 15.02 -6.93 -12.53
CA THR A 287 14.44 -8.19 -12.09
C THR A 287 13.37 -7.91 -11.07
N VAL A 288 12.26 -8.63 -11.15
CA VAL A 288 11.27 -8.69 -10.08
C VAL A 288 11.33 -10.09 -9.48
N TRP A 289 11.45 -10.14 -8.18
CA TRP A 289 11.53 -11.35 -7.37
C TRP A 289 10.21 -11.57 -6.67
N ALA A 290 9.78 -12.82 -6.54
CA ALA A 290 8.74 -13.28 -5.65
C ALA A 290 9.31 -14.44 -4.84
N ILE A 291 9.25 -14.35 -3.52
CA ILE A 291 10.05 -15.16 -2.61
C ILE A 291 9.17 -15.57 -1.43
N ASN A 292 9.07 -16.89 -1.20
CA ASN A 292 8.37 -17.45 -0.05
C ASN A 292 9.07 -17.11 1.27
N GLY A 293 8.36 -17.16 2.38
CA GLY A 293 8.92 -16.91 3.71
C GLY A 293 10.12 -17.79 4.06
N ASP A 294 10.20 -19.02 3.53
CA ASP A 294 11.34 -19.94 3.68
C ASP A 294 12.55 -19.59 2.82
N SER A 295 12.54 -18.44 2.15
CA SER A 295 13.57 -17.95 1.24
C SER A 295 13.64 -18.63 -0.15
N SER A 296 12.80 -19.59 -0.44
CA SER A 296 12.70 -20.16 -1.78
C SER A 296 12.02 -19.20 -2.76
N ASN A 297 12.32 -19.33 -4.06
CA ASN A 297 11.56 -18.56 -5.05
C ASN A 297 10.19 -19.19 -5.28
N VAL A 298 9.18 -18.36 -5.47
CA VAL A 298 7.90 -18.81 -6.04
C VAL A 298 8.15 -19.43 -7.42
N PRO A 299 7.48 -20.53 -7.78
CA PRO A 299 7.65 -21.17 -9.09
C PRO A 299 7.37 -20.20 -10.24
N GLY A 300 8.33 -20.10 -11.18
CA GLY A 300 8.26 -19.15 -12.31
C GLY A 300 8.98 -17.82 -12.07
N TRP A 301 9.36 -17.52 -10.85
CA TRP A 301 10.13 -16.33 -10.48
C TRP A 301 11.62 -16.64 -10.26
N PRO A 302 12.53 -15.67 -10.42
CA PRO A 302 12.28 -14.27 -10.78
C PRO A 302 11.99 -14.06 -12.26
N VAL A 303 11.33 -12.93 -12.56
CA VAL A 303 11.11 -12.46 -13.94
C VAL A 303 12.00 -11.28 -14.29
N THR A 304 12.39 -11.15 -15.56
CA THR A 304 13.23 -10.05 -16.04
C THR A 304 12.42 -8.99 -16.77
N THR A 305 12.82 -7.73 -16.57
CA THR A 305 12.27 -6.56 -17.25
C THR A 305 13.29 -5.98 -18.23
N GLN A 306 12.84 -5.13 -19.15
CA GLN A 306 13.76 -4.49 -20.12
C GLN A 306 14.59 -3.36 -19.51
N ASN A 307 14.30 -2.91 -18.29
CA ASN A 307 15.00 -1.83 -17.60
C ASN A 307 14.88 -2.01 -16.08
N ASN A 308 15.64 -1.20 -15.36
CA ASN A 308 15.70 -1.22 -13.90
C ASN A 308 14.31 -1.10 -13.25
N VAL A 309 14.07 -1.85 -12.20
CA VAL A 309 12.84 -1.79 -11.41
C VAL A 309 13.13 -1.04 -10.11
N LYS A 310 12.86 0.26 -10.13
CA LYS A 310 12.97 1.14 -8.95
C LYS A 310 11.63 1.37 -8.28
N SER A 311 10.54 1.13 -9.01
CA SER A 311 9.20 1.21 -8.43
C SER A 311 8.99 0.08 -7.43
N SER A 312 8.19 0.36 -6.43
CA SER A 312 7.70 -0.66 -5.52
C SER A 312 6.55 -1.40 -6.20
N PRO A 313 6.50 -2.74 -6.14
CA PRO A 313 5.43 -3.53 -6.74
C PRO A 313 4.08 -3.31 -6.05
N ALA A 314 3.00 -3.64 -6.75
CA ALA A 314 1.66 -3.80 -6.20
C ALA A 314 1.14 -5.20 -6.53
N ILE A 315 0.37 -5.78 -5.63
CA ILE A 315 -0.19 -7.14 -5.73
C ILE A 315 -1.72 -7.04 -5.68
N GLY A 316 -2.44 -7.76 -6.52
CA GLY A 316 -3.90 -7.83 -6.49
C GLY A 316 -4.46 -8.62 -7.67
N ASP A 317 -5.64 -9.20 -7.51
CA ASP A 317 -6.39 -9.90 -8.58
C ASP A 317 -6.93 -8.88 -9.59
N ILE A 318 -6.11 -8.50 -10.59
CA ILE A 318 -6.49 -7.45 -11.54
C ILE A 318 -7.35 -7.97 -12.70
N ASP A 319 -7.30 -9.26 -12.98
CA ASP A 319 -8.09 -9.83 -14.09
C ASP A 319 -9.34 -10.61 -13.63
N GLY A 320 -9.50 -10.78 -12.31
CA GLY A 320 -10.68 -11.33 -11.67
C GLY A 320 -10.77 -12.85 -11.79
N ASP A 321 -9.64 -13.54 -11.88
CA ASP A 321 -9.60 -15.00 -11.96
C ASP A 321 -9.46 -15.68 -10.58
N GLY A 322 -9.22 -14.88 -9.52
CA GLY A 322 -9.07 -15.30 -8.13
C GLY A 322 -7.62 -15.61 -7.73
N GLU A 323 -6.65 -15.50 -8.64
CA GLU A 323 -5.22 -15.54 -8.33
C GLU A 323 -4.68 -14.11 -8.29
N MET A 324 -3.58 -13.88 -7.56
CA MET A 324 -3.02 -12.54 -7.43
C MET A 324 -2.00 -12.25 -8.53
N GLU A 325 -2.07 -11.06 -9.12
CA GLU A 325 -1.08 -10.55 -10.05
C GLU A 325 -0.10 -9.62 -9.37
N VAL A 326 1.09 -9.57 -9.92
CA VAL A 326 2.14 -8.63 -9.55
C VAL A 326 2.26 -7.56 -10.62
N VAL A 327 2.12 -6.30 -10.23
CA VAL A 327 2.29 -5.13 -11.12
C VAL A 327 3.52 -4.34 -10.71
N ALA A 328 4.40 -4.02 -11.66
CA ALA A 328 5.57 -3.18 -11.40
C ALA A 328 5.94 -2.31 -12.61
N SER A 329 6.54 -1.16 -12.32
CA SER A 329 7.04 -0.23 -13.34
C SER A 329 8.55 -0.34 -13.50
N SER A 330 9.05 -0.11 -14.71
CA SER A 330 10.48 -0.06 -14.98
C SER A 330 10.90 1.28 -15.59
N ALA A 331 12.04 1.79 -15.16
CA ALA A 331 12.57 3.07 -15.65
C ALA A 331 14.06 2.97 -15.95
N ASP A 332 14.50 3.72 -16.96
CA ASP A 332 15.92 3.96 -17.21
C ASP A 332 16.25 5.41 -16.82
N SER A 333 17.00 5.56 -15.77
CA SER A 333 17.29 6.91 -15.23
C SER A 333 18.53 7.56 -15.79
N ASP A 334 19.44 6.84 -16.48
CA ASP A 334 20.80 7.37 -16.65
C ASP A 334 21.39 7.36 -18.07
N GLU A 335 20.90 6.59 -19.04
CA GLU A 335 21.62 6.43 -20.31
C GLU A 335 20.77 6.41 -21.61
N GLY A 336 19.59 7.02 -21.64
CA GLY A 336 18.80 7.15 -22.87
C GLY A 336 18.22 5.83 -23.40
N GLY A 337 17.99 4.88 -22.52
CA GLY A 337 17.28 3.63 -22.78
C GLY A 337 15.77 3.82 -22.89
N ASN A 338 15.05 2.73 -23.06
CA ASN A 338 13.60 2.73 -23.27
C ASN A 338 12.84 2.24 -22.00
N GLY A 339 13.19 2.75 -20.83
CA GLY A 339 12.61 2.39 -19.52
C GLY A 339 11.19 2.84 -19.29
N ARG A 340 10.28 2.38 -20.16
CA ARG A 340 8.94 2.96 -20.32
C ARG A 340 7.86 1.92 -20.19
N TYR A 341 8.07 0.94 -19.29
CA TYR A 341 7.18 -0.20 -19.20
C TYR A 341 6.48 -0.26 -17.86
N VAL A 342 5.20 -0.62 -17.90
CA VAL A 342 4.45 -1.12 -16.76
C VAL A 342 4.10 -2.57 -17.08
N TYR A 343 4.48 -3.47 -16.21
CA TYR A 343 4.30 -4.92 -16.34
C TYR A 343 3.20 -5.39 -15.41
N ALA A 344 2.55 -6.48 -15.81
CA ALA A 344 1.71 -7.30 -14.94
C ALA A 344 2.02 -8.78 -15.22
N TRP A 345 2.15 -9.57 -14.16
CA TRP A 345 2.43 -11.01 -14.22
C TRP A 345 1.48 -11.76 -13.31
N ASN A 346 1.01 -12.91 -13.78
CA ASN A 346 0.30 -13.88 -12.96
C ASN A 346 1.19 -14.47 -11.88
N ALA A 347 0.63 -15.15 -10.89
CA ALA A 347 1.31 -15.86 -9.80
C ALA A 347 2.52 -16.69 -10.25
N ASN A 348 2.41 -17.36 -11.39
CA ASN A 348 3.47 -18.21 -11.96
C ASN A 348 4.53 -17.46 -12.78
N GLY A 349 4.58 -16.13 -12.71
CA GLY A 349 5.54 -15.28 -13.44
C GLY A 349 5.26 -15.13 -14.94
N SER A 350 4.18 -15.70 -15.48
CA SER A 350 3.79 -15.47 -16.87
C SER A 350 3.15 -14.08 -17.04
N PRO A 351 3.40 -13.37 -18.16
CA PRO A 351 2.76 -12.07 -18.37
C PRO A 351 1.23 -12.19 -18.44
N VAL A 352 0.51 -11.28 -17.80
CA VAL A 352 -0.94 -11.12 -17.97
C VAL A 352 -1.24 -10.74 -19.43
N PRO A 353 -2.28 -11.31 -20.06
CA PRO A 353 -2.66 -10.93 -21.41
C PRO A 353 -2.90 -9.42 -21.55
N GLY A 354 -2.29 -8.80 -22.56
CA GLY A 354 -2.39 -7.36 -22.78
C GLY A 354 -1.27 -6.54 -22.14
N TRP A 355 -0.41 -7.12 -21.32
CA TRP A 355 0.77 -6.48 -20.72
C TRP A 355 2.08 -6.98 -21.35
N PRO A 356 3.20 -6.22 -21.28
CA PRO A 356 3.37 -4.92 -20.62
C PRO A 356 2.81 -3.74 -21.41
N LYS A 357 2.60 -2.59 -20.72
CA LYS A 357 2.30 -1.29 -21.33
C LYS A 357 3.57 -0.52 -21.61
N VAL A 358 3.60 0.20 -22.74
CA VAL A 358 4.73 1.05 -23.13
C VAL A 358 4.28 2.50 -23.08
N LEU A 359 4.99 3.31 -22.29
CA LEU A 359 4.70 4.72 -22.08
C LEU A 359 5.66 5.61 -22.89
N PRO A 360 5.32 6.89 -23.11
CA PRO A 360 6.19 7.82 -23.85
C PRO A 360 7.40 8.30 -23.05
N GLY A 361 7.40 8.12 -21.74
CA GLY A 361 8.46 8.50 -20.81
C GLY A 361 8.72 7.46 -19.75
N ASP A 362 9.77 7.65 -18.95
CA ASP A 362 10.17 6.76 -17.88
C ASP A 362 9.12 6.68 -16.76
N VAL A 363 9.01 5.51 -16.12
CA VAL A 363 8.03 5.25 -15.07
C VAL A 363 8.73 4.72 -13.83
N GLN A 364 8.91 5.59 -12.83
CA GLN A 364 9.46 5.21 -11.52
C GLN A 364 8.39 5.13 -10.44
N ALA A 365 7.22 5.73 -10.71
CA ALA A 365 6.12 5.70 -9.75
C ALA A 365 5.68 4.27 -9.45
N PRO A 366 5.49 3.91 -8.18
CA PRO A 366 4.80 2.70 -7.81
C PRO A 366 3.36 2.70 -8.36
N PRO A 367 2.85 1.56 -8.86
CA PRO A 367 1.44 1.43 -9.20
C PRO A 367 0.56 1.47 -7.94
N ALA A 368 -0.67 1.91 -8.11
CA ALA A 368 -1.76 1.72 -7.16
C ALA A 368 -2.86 0.88 -7.82
N LEU A 369 -3.53 0.06 -7.03
CA LEU A 369 -4.62 -0.80 -7.48
C LEU A 369 -5.91 -0.40 -6.76
N GLY A 370 -7.02 -0.35 -7.48
CA GLY A 370 -8.32 -0.06 -6.89
C GLY A 370 -9.45 -0.21 -7.89
N ASP A 371 -10.57 -0.70 -7.41
CA ASP A 371 -11.80 -0.81 -8.19
C ASP A 371 -12.39 0.60 -8.38
N LEU A 372 -12.14 1.19 -9.55
CA LEU A 372 -12.54 2.56 -9.88
C LEU A 372 -13.98 2.65 -10.40
N ASP A 373 -14.55 1.56 -10.90
CA ASP A 373 -15.90 1.56 -11.49
C ASP A 373 -16.92 0.67 -10.74
N GLY A 374 -16.49 0.01 -9.65
CA GLY A 374 -17.35 -0.80 -8.80
C GLY A 374 -17.69 -2.17 -9.42
N ASP A 375 -16.87 -2.66 -10.37
CA ASP A 375 -17.10 -3.95 -11.01
C ASP A 375 -16.50 -5.13 -10.22
N GLY A 376 -15.76 -4.86 -9.16
CA GLY A 376 -15.13 -5.83 -8.26
C GLY A 376 -13.71 -6.22 -8.68
N ARG A 377 -13.12 -5.59 -9.70
CA ARG A 377 -11.75 -5.80 -10.17
C ARG A 377 -10.95 -4.52 -10.06
N PRO A 378 -9.74 -4.56 -9.53
CA PRO A 378 -8.96 -3.33 -9.42
C PRO A 378 -8.38 -2.90 -10.77
N GLU A 379 -8.48 -1.62 -11.06
CA GLU A 379 -7.72 -0.97 -12.10
C GLU A 379 -6.29 -0.69 -11.65
N VAL A 380 -5.40 -0.66 -12.63
CA VAL A 380 -3.99 -0.31 -12.43
C VAL A 380 -3.77 1.16 -12.74
N VAL A 381 -3.37 1.95 -11.73
CA VAL A 381 -3.13 3.39 -11.86
C VAL A 381 -1.64 3.69 -11.69
N VAL A 382 -1.04 4.44 -12.64
CA VAL A 382 0.39 4.74 -12.64
C VAL A 382 0.67 6.16 -13.14
N GLY A 383 1.53 6.87 -12.42
CA GLY A 383 2.11 8.14 -12.85
C GLY A 383 3.33 7.94 -13.75
N CYS A 384 3.50 8.78 -14.76
CA CYS A 384 4.66 8.78 -15.67
C CYS A 384 5.51 10.02 -15.48
N GLY A 385 6.81 9.84 -15.39
CA GLY A 385 7.83 10.88 -15.30
C GLY A 385 8.94 10.54 -14.31
N THR A 386 10.08 11.20 -14.48
CA THR A 386 11.25 11.10 -13.59
C THR A 386 11.86 12.49 -13.41
N VAL A 387 12.93 12.60 -12.63
CA VAL A 387 13.69 13.86 -12.46
C VAL A 387 14.28 14.37 -13.78
N THR A 388 14.46 13.52 -14.77
CA THR A 388 15.08 13.82 -16.07
C THR A 388 14.11 13.80 -17.24
N ASP A 389 12.95 13.17 -17.08
CA ASP A 389 11.90 13.03 -18.09
C ASP A 389 10.55 13.51 -17.54
N ASN A 390 10.04 14.59 -18.10
CA ASN A 390 8.74 15.14 -17.76
C ASN A 390 7.65 14.57 -18.69
N CYS A 391 7.30 13.29 -18.53
CA CYS A 391 6.13 12.71 -19.19
C CYS A 391 4.83 13.36 -18.69
N GLY A 392 4.71 13.56 -17.38
CA GLY A 392 3.64 14.32 -16.75
C GLY A 392 2.23 13.81 -17.00
N ARG A 393 2.06 12.49 -17.11
CA ARG A 393 0.78 11.85 -17.42
C ARG A 393 0.43 10.77 -16.42
N LEU A 394 -0.85 10.75 -16.06
CA LEU A 394 -1.47 9.71 -15.25
C LEU A 394 -2.19 8.72 -16.17
N TYR A 395 -2.00 7.45 -15.95
CA TYR A 395 -2.60 6.34 -16.69
C TYR A 395 -3.48 5.50 -15.78
N ALA A 396 -4.56 4.96 -16.33
CA ALA A 396 -5.38 3.93 -15.69
C ALA A 396 -5.77 2.85 -16.71
N TRP A 397 -5.62 1.59 -16.33
CA TRP A 397 -5.93 0.43 -17.17
C TRP A 397 -6.73 -0.61 -16.39
N ARG A 398 -7.60 -1.33 -17.11
CA ARG A 398 -8.20 -2.56 -16.62
C ARG A 398 -7.18 -3.70 -16.59
N GLY A 399 -7.48 -4.78 -15.89
CA GLY A 399 -6.61 -5.95 -15.78
C GLY A 399 -6.18 -6.53 -17.13
N ASP A 400 -7.04 -6.51 -18.15
CA ASP A 400 -6.70 -6.92 -19.51
C ASP A 400 -5.79 -5.92 -20.25
N GLY A 401 -5.39 -4.85 -19.57
CA GLY A 401 -4.55 -3.80 -20.11
C GLY A 401 -5.27 -2.86 -21.09
N SER A 402 -6.57 -2.92 -21.27
CA SER A 402 -7.31 -1.88 -21.99
C SER A 402 -7.31 -0.58 -21.17
N SER A 403 -7.38 0.58 -21.86
CA SER A 403 -7.52 1.86 -21.15
C SER A 403 -8.82 1.86 -20.34
N TYR A 404 -8.75 2.28 -19.08
CA TYR A 404 -9.93 2.33 -18.21
C TYR A 404 -11.04 3.21 -18.79
N SER A 405 -10.70 4.41 -19.28
CA SER A 405 -11.64 5.29 -19.97
C SER A 405 -11.00 5.99 -21.16
N GLY A 406 -11.83 6.63 -22.01
CA GLY A 406 -11.35 7.41 -23.15
C GLY A 406 -10.64 8.73 -22.79
N HIS A 407 -10.62 9.13 -21.49
CA HIS A 407 -9.95 10.34 -21.04
C HIS A 407 -8.49 10.09 -20.65
N TYR A 408 -8.09 8.83 -20.40
CA TYR A 408 -6.71 8.49 -20.11
C TYR A 408 -5.84 8.40 -21.38
N PRO A 409 -4.57 8.86 -21.30
CA PRO A 409 -3.88 9.39 -20.14
C PRO A 409 -4.23 10.85 -19.84
N VAL A 410 -4.39 11.18 -18.55
CA VAL A 410 -4.62 12.54 -18.07
C VAL A 410 -3.29 13.28 -17.96
N SER A 411 -3.18 14.49 -18.52
CA SER A 411 -1.95 15.29 -18.45
C SER A 411 -1.97 16.22 -17.24
N LEU A 412 -1.00 16.04 -16.32
CA LEU A 412 -0.82 16.90 -15.15
C LEU A 412 0.34 17.89 -15.32
N GLY A 413 1.17 17.73 -16.36
CA GLY A 413 2.21 18.70 -16.74
C GLY A 413 3.44 18.75 -15.83
N VAL A 414 3.56 17.82 -14.87
CA VAL A 414 4.69 17.66 -13.95
C VAL A 414 5.10 16.19 -13.88
N SER A 415 6.36 15.91 -13.56
CA SER A 415 6.82 14.52 -13.41
C SER A 415 6.13 13.84 -12.23
N LEU A 416 5.60 12.65 -12.44
CA LEU A 416 4.85 11.88 -11.45
C LEU A 416 5.73 10.71 -10.97
N LEU A 417 6.49 10.94 -9.89
CA LEU A 417 7.42 9.98 -9.31
C LEU A 417 6.81 9.17 -8.17
N TYR A 418 5.81 9.73 -7.51
CA TYR A 418 5.25 9.19 -6.28
C TYR A 418 4.02 8.36 -6.59
N ALA A 419 3.73 7.39 -5.71
CA ALA A 419 2.57 6.54 -5.86
C ALA A 419 1.29 7.38 -5.85
N PRO A 420 0.34 7.12 -6.76
CA PRO A 420 -1.01 7.66 -6.64
C PRO A 420 -1.70 7.07 -5.42
N VAL A 421 -2.68 7.79 -4.90
CA VAL A 421 -3.58 7.38 -3.82
C VAL A 421 -4.99 7.36 -4.38
N LEU A 422 -5.76 6.33 -4.03
CA LEU A 422 -7.10 6.10 -4.53
C LEU A 422 -8.08 6.15 -3.34
N ALA A 423 -9.02 7.08 -3.39
CA ALA A 423 -10.00 7.31 -2.33
C ALA A 423 -11.20 8.07 -2.86
N ASP A 424 -12.40 7.74 -2.44
CA ASP A 424 -13.55 8.62 -2.55
C ASP A 424 -13.41 9.71 -1.47
N TYR A 425 -12.62 10.74 -1.79
CA TYR A 425 -12.26 11.76 -0.83
C TYR A 425 -13.34 12.86 -0.72
N ASP A 426 -14.23 12.97 -1.70
CA ASP A 426 -15.25 14.01 -1.72
C ASP A 426 -16.67 13.49 -1.40
N GLY A 427 -16.85 12.17 -1.24
CA GLY A 427 -18.08 11.52 -0.79
C GLY A 427 -19.17 11.45 -1.86
N ASP A 428 -18.78 11.44 -3.14
CA ASP A 428 -19.75 11.33 -4.24
C ASP A 428 -20.07 9.88 -4.65
N GLY A 429 -19.39 8.90 -4.01
CA GLY A 429 -19.52 7.46 -4.23
C GLY A 429 -18.64 6.95 -5.34
N LYS A 430 -17.65 7.72 -5.83
CA LYS A 430 -16.64 7.34 -6.79
C LYS A 430 -15.26 7.55 -6.21
N VAL A 431 -14.32 6.76 -6.67
CA VAL A 431 -12.92 6.83 -6.23
C VAL A 431 -12.18 7.87 -7.06
N GLU A 432 -11.56 8.86 -6.44
CA GLU A 432 -10.64 9.78 -7.10
C GLU A 432 -9.20 9.31 -6.96
N ILE A 433 -8.35 9.83 -7.86
CA ILE A 433 -6.91 9.61 -7.86
C ILE A 433 -6.20 10.86 -7.38
N LEU A 434 -5.61 10.81 -6.19
CA LEU A 434 -4.81 11.89 -5.65
C LEU A 434 -3.35 11.69 -6.04
N GLN A 435 -2.79 12.66 -6.77
CA GLN A 435 -1.43 12.55 -7.31
C GLN A 435 -0.59 13.79 -7.00
N SER A 436 0.53 13.58 -6.33
CA SER A 436 1.58 14.58 -6.18
C SER A 436 2.55 14.53 -7.37
N GLY A 437 3.15 15.66 -7.70
CA GLY A 437 4.13 15.75 -8.77
C GLY A 437 5.46 16.30 -8.28
N LEU A 438 6.55 15.86 -8.88
CA LEU A 438 7.90 16.30 -8.50
C LEU A 438 8.04 17.81 -8.66
N GLY A 439 8.31 18.48 -7.54
CA GLY A 439 8.47 19.94 -7.54
C GLY A 439 7.18 20.71 -7.75
N SER A 440 6.03 20.04 -7.78
CA SER A 440 4.73 20.70 -7.87
C SER A 440 4.38 21.37 -6.54
N PRO A 441 3.83 22.59 -6.57
CA PRO A 441 3.29 23.22 -5.37
C PRO A 441 1.84 22.80 -5.08
N TYR A 442 1.29 21.85 -5.79
CA TYR A 442 -0.11 21.43 -5.65
C TYR A 442 -0.27 19.89 -5.72
N LEU A 443 -1.30 19.40 -5.06
CA LEU A 443 -1.83 18.06 -5.19
C LEU A 443 -2.93 18.08 -6.26
N ALA A 444 -2.90 17.13 -7.19
CA ALA A 444 -3.97 16.93 -8.15
C ALA A 444 -4.91 15.83 -7.64
N ALA A 445 -6.21 16.07 -7.69
CA ALA A 445 -7.26 15.09 -7.56
C ALA A 445 -7.93 14.91 -8.92
N VAL A 446 -7.94 13.69 -9.42
CA VAL A 446 -8.44 13.32 -10.75
C VAL A 446 -9.64 12.41 -10.56
N GLU A 447 -10.79 12.77 -11.15
CA GLU A 447 -11.95 11.89 -11.19
C GLU A 447 -11.58 10.51 -11.75
N ALA A 448 -12.19 9.45 -11.23
CA ALA A 448 -11.91 8.07 -11.66
C ALA A 448 -11.84 7.92 -13.17
N ASP A 449 -12.80 8.49 -13.90
CA ASP A 449 -12.86 8.41 -15.35
C ASP A 449 -11.87 9.32 -16.10
N GLY A 450 -11.12 10.16 -15.38
CA GLY A 450 -10.18 11.12 -15.95
C GLY A 450 -10.83 12.38 -16.56
N SER A 451 -12.13 12.57 -16.40
CA SER A 451 -12.89 13.67 -17.05
C SER A 451 -12.62 15.04 -16.43
N ALA A 452 -12.26 15.08 -15.14
CA ALA A 452 -11.98 16.31 -14.43
C ALA A 452 -10.70 16.21 -13.59
N VAL A 453 -10.02 17.32 -13.41
CA VAL A 453 -8.82 17.46 -12.57
C VAL A 453 -9.01 18.67 -11.67
N ASN A 454 -9.04 18.43 -10.36
CA ASN A 454 -9.01 19.47 -9.34
C ASN A 454 -7.59 19.61 -8.79
N THR A 455 -7.15 20.81 -8.45
CA THR A 455 -5.82 21.04 -7.89
C THR A 455 -5.91 21.84 -6.61
N THR A 456 -5.18 21.38 -5.59
CA THR A 456 -5.10 22.04 -4.28
C THR A 456 -3.69 22.56 -4.06
N SER A 457 -3.53 23.86 -3.77
CA SER A 457 -2.24 24.50 -3.47
C SER A 457 -2.08 24.82 -1.99
N PHE A 458 -0.82 24.96 -1.55
CA PHE A 458 -0.44 25.21 -0.16
C PHE A 458 0.24 26.57 -0.01
N ASP A 459 0.17 27.19 1.19
CA ASP A 459 0.63 28.57 1.45
C ASP A 459 2.13 28.77 1.47
N ASP A 460 2.91 27.76 1.79
CA ASP A 460 4.38 27.80 1.77
C ASP A 460 4.87 26.53 1.07
N PRO A 461 4.74 26.51 -0.27
CA PRO A 461 4.98 25.32 -1.02
C PRO A 461 6.48 25.08 -1.16
N GLY A 462 7.04 24.34 -0.21
CA GLY A 462 8.11 23.46 -0.58
C GLY A 462 7.56 22.51 -1.67
N PRO A 463 8.40 22.01 -2.57
CA PRO A 463 7.97 21.02 -3.52
C PRO A 463 7.40 19.79 -2.79
N LEU A 464 6.31 19.22 -3.32
CA LEU A 464 5.78 17.96 -2.84
C LEU A 464 6.73 16.83 -3.30
N PHE A 465 7.16 16.01 -2.36
CA PHE A 465 8.06 14.88 -2.59
C PHE A 465 7.57 13.58 -1.97
N SER A 466 6.28 13.48 -1.63
CA SER A 466 5.70 12.29 -1.01
C SER A 466 4.32 11.98 -1.59
N SER A 467 3.87 10.73 -1.43
CA SER A 467 2.47 10.38 -1.67
C SER A 467 1.61 10.94 -0.54
N PRO A 468 0.37 11.39 -0.82
CA PRO A 468 -0.57 11.75 0.24
C PRO A 468 -1.05 10.53 1.02
N LEU A 469 -1.79 10.79 2.10
CA LEU A 469 -2.59 9.83 2.85
C LEU A 469 -4.01 10.39 2.93
N VAL A 470 -5.01 9.53 2.81
CA VAL A 470 -6.44 9.85 3.01
C VAL A 470 -6.99 8.89 4.06
N ASP A 471 -7.46 9.43 5.19
CA ASP A 471 -8.01 8.61 6.28
C ASP A 471 -8.74 9.54 7.27
N ASP A 472 -9.64 8.99 8.10
CA ASP A 472 -10.14 9.69 9.28
C ASP A 472 -9.06 9.64 10.38
N VAL A 473 -8.25 10.69 10.43
CA VAL A 473 -7.14 10.75 11.39
C VAL A 473 -7.50 11.48 12.68
N ASP A 474 -8.57 12.28 12.70
CA ASP A 474 -8.99 12.99 13.92
C ASP A 474 -10.18 12.35 14.64
N GLY A 475 -10.73 11.27 14.09
CA GLY A 475 -11.77 10.44 14.69
C GLY A 475 -13.17 11.08 14.68
N ASP A 476 -13.42 12.01 13.76
CA ASP A 476 -14.71 12.70 13.68
C ASP A 476 -15.67 12.08 12.63
N GLY A 477 -15.18 11.09 11.87
CA GLY A 477 -15.92 10.35 10.86
C GLY A 477 -15.84 10.96 9.45
N ALA A 478 -15.26 12.15 9.31
CA ALA A 478 -14.89 12.70 8.01
C ALA A 478 -13.45 12.27 7.65
N LEU A 479 -13.12 12.29 6.36
CA LEU A 479 -11.76 11.99 5.93
C LEU A 479 -10.88 13.24 5.94
N GLU A 480 -9.62 13.05 6.24
CA GLU A 480 -8.57 14.04 6.04
C GLU A 480 -7.64 13.61 4.93
N VAL A 481 -7.13 14.60 4.20
CA VAL A 481 -5.94 14.43 3.37
C VAL A 481 -4.72 14.96 4.13
N VAL A 482 -3.68 14.12 4.19
CA VAL A 482 -2.41 14.42 4.86
C VAL A 482 -1.28 14.35 3.87
N ILE A 483 -0.42 15.38 3.82
CA ILE A 483 0.76 15.37 2.95
C ILE A 483 1.93 16.16 3.54
N GLY A 484 3.14 15.64 3.33
CA GLY A 484 4.38 16.35 3.64
C GLY A 484 4.77 17.31 2.52
N ALA A 485 5.06 18.57 2.87
CA ALA A 485 5.55 19.55 1.92
C ALA A 485 6.59 20.47 2.57
N GLY A 486 7.85 20.35 2.15
CA GLY A 486 8.94 21.13 2.72
C GLY A 486 9.07 20.95 4.23
N ALA A 487 8.94 22.02 5.01
CA ALA A 487 9.09 22.01 6.48
C ALA A 487 7.76 21.78 7.23
N TYR A 488 6.71 21.36 6.54
CA TYR A 488 5.37 21.24 7.13
C TYR A 488 4.72 19.90 6.81
N LEU A 489 3.89 19.43 7.73
CA LEU A 489 2.84 18.45 7.47
C LEU A 489 1.53 19.23 7.32
N TYR A 490 0.86 19.06 6.19
CA TYR A 490 -0.44 19.66 5.91
C TYR A 490 -1.54 18.63 6.13
N ILE A 491 -2.60 19.04 6.81
CA ILE A 491 -3.77 18.21 7.15
C ILE A 491 -5.01 19.06 6.90
N TRP A 492 -6.00 18.53 6.19
CA TRP A 492 -7.29 19.21 6.01
C TRP A 492 -8.43 18.22 5.79
N ASN A 493 -9.60 18.57 6.32
CA ASN A 493 -10.81 17.78 6.13
C ASN A 493 -11.29 17.87 4.68
N VAL A 494 -11.86 16.80 4.21
CA VAL A 494 -12.53 16.66 2.92
C VAL A 494 -13.99 16.23 3.14
N SER A 495 -14.77 16.03 2.06
CA SER A 495 -16.20 15.71 2.22
C SER A 495 -16.46 14.21 2.34
N GLY A 496 -15.49 13.37 2.01
CA GLY A 496 -15.58 11.93 2.18
C GLY A 496 -15.64 11.52 3.65
N THR A 497 -16.15 10.34 3.90
CA THR A 497 -16.35 9.77 5.24
C THR A 497 -15.75 8.37 5.33
N THR A 498 -15.67 7.82 6.54
CA THR A 498 -15.18 6.44 6.76
C THR A 498 -16.05 5.35 6.10
N ASP A 499 -17.24 5.69 5.65
CA ASP A 499 -18.12 4.76 4.91
C ASP A 499 -17.81 4.72 3.40
N ASP A 500 -17.03 5.68 2.90
CA ASP A 500 -16.68 5.81 1.50
C ASP A 500 -15.48 4.93 1.10
N PRO A 501 -15.36 4.52 -0.18
CA PRO A 501 -14.29 3.62 -0.61
C PRO A 501 -12.89 4.22 -0.46
N LEU A 502 -11.98 3.45 0.13
CA LEU A 502 -10.56 3.77 0.28
C LEU A 502 -9.69 2.61 -0.25
N PRO A 503 -9.68 2.34 -1.55
CA PRO A 503 -9.00 1.15 -2.07
C PRO A 503 -7.48 1.21 -1.92
N TRP A 504 -6.87 2.41 -2.02
CA TRP A 504 -5.43 2.60 -1.87
C TRP A 504 -5.12 3.95 -1.19
N PRO A 505 -5.44 4.09 0.12
CA PRO A 505 -5.50 5.40 0.78
C PRO A 505 -4.13 6.01 1.10
N MET A 506 -3.02 5.28 0.93
CA MET A 506 -1.67 5.79 1.19
C MET A 506 -0.61 5.05 0.37
N PHE A 507 0.65 5.47 0.45
CA PHE A 507 1.77 4.77 -0.18
C PHE A 507 1.81 3.30 0.27
N HIS A 508 1.87 2.37 -0.67
CA HIS A 508 1.81 0.91 -0.44
C HIS A 508 0.56 0.49 0.35
N ARG A 509 -0.57 1.14 0.05
CA ARG A 509 -1.93 0.83 0.46
C ARG A 509 -2.25 1.02 1.95
N ASP A 510 -1.47 0.48 2.86
CA ASP A 510 -1.78 0.43 4.29
C ASP A 510 -0.62 0.88 5.18
N ALA A 511 -0.85 0.94 6.49
CA ALA A 511 0.16 1.37 7.45
C ALA A 511 1.33 0.39 7.54
N GLN A 512 1.10 -0.90 7.31
CA GLN A 512 2.12 -1.95 7.26
C GLN A 512 2.94 -1.93 5.97
N ARG A 513 2.52 -1.16 4.95
CA ARG A 513 3.16 -1.05 3.64
C ARG A 513 3.17 -2.37 2.86
N THR A 514 2.09 -3.14 2.96
CA THR A 514 2.00 -4.44 2.29
C THR A 514 2.01 -4.32 0.76
N GLY A 515 1.51 -3.23 0.20
CA GLY A 515 1.44 -3.05 -1.25
C GLY A 515 0.54 -4.09 -1.94
N ALA A 516 -0.34 -4.74 -1.19
CA ALA A 516 -1.26 -5.73 -1.70
C ALA A 516 -2.71 -5.22 -1.62
N TYR A 517 -3.39 -5.22 -2.75
CA TYR A 517 -4.81 -4.94 -2.84
C TYR A 517 -5.57 -6.23 -2.52
N LEU A 518 -5.72 -6.48 -1.24
CA LEU A 518 -6.61 -7.52 -0.75
C LEU A 518 -7.94 -6.83 -0.46
N LEU A 519 -9.01 -7.31 -1.05
CA LEU A 519 -10.33 -6.94 -0.58
C LEU A 519 -10.46 -7.53 0.84
N SER A 520 -10.39 -6.69 1.85
CA SER A 520 -10.57 -7.14 3.24
C SER A 520 -11.80 -8.02 3.34
N PRO A 521 -11.79 -9.08 4.17
CA PRO A 521 -12.94 -9.96 4.31
C PRO A 521 -14.16 -9.12 4.63
N ARG A 522 -15.20 -9.23 3.81
CA ARG A 522 -16.40 -8.40 3.90
C ARG A 522 -17.63 -9.26 3.87
N LEU A 523 -18.46 -9.12 4.89
CA LEU A 523 -19.69 -9.88 5.00
C LEU A 523 -20.74 -9.33 4.04
N GLY A 524 -21.27 -10.19 3.18
CA GLY A 524 -22.46 -9.94 2.38
C GLY A 524 -23.62 -10.82 2.83
N PHE A 525 -24.71 -10.21 3.25
CA PHE A 525 -25.95 -10.89 3.60
C PHE A 525 -27.16 -10.03 3.20
N GLN A 526 -28.31 -10.63 2.98
CA GLN A 526 -29.51 -9.93 2.54
C GLN A 526 -30.23 -9.26 3.74
N ASP A 527 -30.86 -8.11 3.53
CA ASP A 527 -31.58 -7.37 4.59
C ASP A 527 -32.92 -8.00 4.94
N GLU A 528 -33.50 -8.79 4.02
CA GLU A 528 -34.81 -9.36 4.15
C GLU A 528 -34.86 -10.78 3.59
N ILE A 529 -35.42 -11.71 4.37
CA ILE A 529 -35.61 -13.11 3.96
C ILE A 529 -37.11 -13.37 3.85
N ARG A 530 -37.56 -13.74 2.64
CA ARG A 530 -38.95 -14.09 2.38
C ARG A 530 -39.11 -15.57 2.10
N VAL A 531 -39.84 -16.25 2.96
CA VAL A 531 -40.15 -17.66 2.86
C VAL A 531 -41.60 -17.84 2.42
N TYR A 532 -41.83 -18.64 1.41
CA TYR A 532 -43.16 -18.96 0.89
C TYR A 532 -43.52 -20.41 1.22
N HIS A 533 -44.70 -20.62 1.75
CA HIS A 533 -45.21 -21.93 2.05
C HIS A 533 -46.61 -22.13 1.47
N GLN A 534 -46.76 -23.16 0.63
CA GLN A 534 -48.06 -23.53 0.10
C GLN A 534 -48.98 -24.10 1.19
N ALA A 535 -50.14 -23.51 1.39
CA ALA A 535 -51.08 -23.99 2.39
C ALA A 535 -51.44 -25.47 2.13
N GLY A 536 -51.29 -26.29 3.17
CA GLY A 536 -51.54 -27.72 3.10
C GLY A 536 -50.38 -28.60 2.66
N SER A 537 -49.22 -28.06 2.35
CA SER A 537 -48.01 -28.80 1.92
C SER A 537 -47.14 -29.32 3.08
N GLY A 538 -47.63 -29.24 4.33
CA GLY A 538 -46.88 -29.68 5.52
C GLY A 538 -46.77 -28.58 6.57
N SER A 539 -45.90 -28.79 7.57
CA SER A 539 -45.73 -27.88 8.72
C SER A 539 -44.39 -27.12 8.68
N VAL A 540 -43.53 -27.35 7.69
CA VAL A 540 -42.22 -26.75 7.58
C VAL A 540 -42.05 -26.12 6.20
N ALA A 541 -41.58 -24.88 6.17
CA ALA A 541 -41.13 -24.18 4.96
C ALA A 541 -39.59 -24.16 4.92
N TYR A 542 -39.03 -24.17 3.74
CA TYR A 542 -37.58 -24.19 3.52
C TYR A 542 -37.17 -23.00 2.67
N GLN A 543 -36.04 -22.39 3.03
CA GLN A 543 -35.42 -21.31 2.26
C GLN A 543 -33.90 -21.47 2.31
N LEU A 544 -33.27 -21.43 1.16
CA LEU A 544 -31.80 -21.30 1.10
C LEU A 544 -31.44 -19.82 1.20
N VAL A 545 -30.47 -19.53 2.02
CA VAL A 545 -29.87 -18.19 2.13
C VAL A 545 -28.36 -18.32 1.96
N THR A 546 -27.74 -17.30 1.39
CA THR A 546 -26.32 -17.33 1.09
C THR A 546 -25.61 -16.24 1.87
N ILE A 547 -24.61 -16.65 2.61
CA ILE A 547 -23.63 -15.76 3.25
C ILE A 547 -22.49 -15.62 2.23
N ARG A 548 -22.13 -14.42 1.86
CA ARG A 548 -21.10 -14.14 0.87
C ARG A 548 -19.89 -13.51 1.52
N ASN A 549 -18.73 -13.85 1.01
CA ASN A 549 -17.55 -13.01 1.13
C ASN A 549 -17.58 -12.02 -0.04
N LEU A 550 -17.59 -10.74 0.26
CA LEU A 550 -17.47 -9.66 -0.72
C LEU A 550 -16.03 -9.10 -0.76
N GLY A 551 -15.11 -9.80 -0.10
CA GLY A 551 -13.68 -9.58 -0.10
C GLY A 551 -12.94 -10.84 -0.52
N ASP A 552 -11.61 -10.80 -0.61
CA ASP A 552 -10.78 -11.90 -1.13
C ASP A 552 -10.27 -12.84 -0.03
N VAL A 553 -10.34 -12.43 1.23
CA VAL A 553 -9.82 -13.22 2.36
C VAL A 553 -10.93 -14.01 3.03
N PRO A 554 -10.81 -15.34 3.18
CA PRO A 554 -11.79 -16.14 3.89
C PRO A 554 -12.01 -15.67 5.32
N PHE A 555 -13.23 -15.79 5.81
CA PHE A 555 -13.57 -15.44 7.18
C PHE A 555 -14.55 -16.44 7.80
N ASP A 556 -14.54 -16.51 9.13
CA ASP A 556 -15.50 -17.32 9.88
C ASP A 556 -16.78 -16.54 10.11
N TRP A 557 -17.93 -17.20 9.88
CA TRP A 557 -19.23 -16.60 10.11
C TRP A 557 -20.03 -17.34 11.17
N GLN A 558 -20.94 -16.62 11.83
CA GLN A 558 -21.88 -17.15 12.81
C GLN A 558 -23.27 -16.55 12.61
N ILE A 559 -24.29 -17.40 12.64
CA ILE A 559 -25.70 -16.98 12.70
C ILE A 559 -26.15 -16.95 14.16
N GLN A 560 -26.71 -15.83 14.56
CA GLN A 560 -27.42 -15.65 15.83
C GLN A 560 -28.90 -15.42 15.55
N GLU A 561 -29.75 -16.26 16.12
CA GLU A 561 -31.19 -16.14 15.99
C GLU A 561 -31.89 -16.45 17.33
N SER A 562 -33.05 -15.87 17.53
CA SER A 562 -33.91 -16.13 18.71
C SER A 562 -35.32 -16.56 18.32
N ILE A 563 -35.49 -16.98 17.06
CA ILE A 563 -36.78 -17.33 16.48
C ILE A 563 -37.13 -18.77 16.81
N SER A 564 -38.02 -18.99 17.77
CA SER A 564 -38.41 -20.31 18.26
C SER A 564 -38.97 -21.27 17.22
N ARG A 565 -39.25 -20.78 15.99
CA ARG A 565 -39.79 -21.53 14.85
C ARG A 565 -38.76 -21.84 13.78
N LEU A 566 -37.51 -21.39 13.96
CA LEU A 566 -36.44 -21.51 12.98
C LEU A 566 -35.45 -22.58 13.39
N ALA A 567 -35.03 -23.39 12.43
CA ALA A 567 -33.82 -24.19 12.50
C ALA A 567 -32.93 -23.90 11.29
N VAL A 568 -31.63 -23.98 11.48
CA VAL A 568 -30.62 -23.71 10.44
C VAL A 568 -29.78 -24.96 10.21
N SER A 569 -29.59 -25.35 8.95
CA SER A 569 -28.86 -26.54 8.55
C SER A 569 -27.84 -26.19 7.44
N PRO A 570 -26.64 -26.78 7.39
CA PRO A 570 -26.13 -27.82 8.26
C PRO A 570 -25.61 -27.30 9.63
N SER A 571 -25.33 -25.99 9.78
CA SER A 571 -24.80 -25.42 11.03
C SER A 571 -25.15 -23.94 11.18
N LEU A 572 -24.94 -23.40 12.37
CA LEU A 572 -25.06 -21.96 12.68
C LEU A 572 -23.75 -21.20 12.52
N ASN A 573 -22.69 -21.84 12.09
CA ASN A 573 -21.38 -21.26 11.84
C ASN A 573 -20.62 -22.03 10.77
N GLY A 574 -19.60 -21.41 10.22
CA GLY A 574 -18.73 -21.99 9.23
C GLY A 574 -17.70 -20.96 8.75
N THR A 575 -16.86 -21.37 7.83
CA THR A 575 -15.93 -20.49 7.10
C THR A 575 -16.50 -20.25 5.71
N VAL A 576 -16.36 -19.03 5.19
CA VAL A 576 -16.73 -18.68 3.83
C VAL A 576 -15.49 -18.19 3.07
N VAL A 577 -15.21 -18.80 1.92
CA VAL A 577 -14.24 -18.32 0.93
C VAL A 577 -14.98 -17.34 0.02
N ASP A 578 -15.85 -17.81 -0.86
CA ASP A 578 -16.66 -16.95 -1.73
C ASP A 578 -18.11 -16.84 -1.24
N ALA A 579 -18.75 -18.01 -1.07
CA ALA A 579 -20.13 -18.11 -0.61
C ALA A 579 -20.40 -19.36 0.19
N SER A 580 -21.17 -19.23 1.27
CA SER A 580 -21.64 -20.35 2.09
C SER A 580 -23.17 -20.34 2.10
N THR A 581 -23.79 -21.44 1.73
CA THR A 581 -25.26 -21.54 1.68
C THR A 581 -25.76 -22.36 2.87
N VAL A 582 -26.72 -21.82 3.59
CA VAL A 582 -27.43 -22.51 4.67
C VAL A 582 -28.92 -22.61 4.34
N GLN A 583 -29.56 -23.67 4.83
CA GLN A 583 -31.00 -23.85 4.70
C GLN A 583 -31.70 -23.42 5.98
N LEU A 584 -32.65 -22.54 5.85
CA LEU A 584 -33.58 -22.17 6.90
C LEU A 584 -34.79 -23.11 6.85
N GLU A 585 -35.12 -23.70 7.98
CA GLU A 585 -36.28 -24.55 8.17
C GLU A 585 -37.24 -23.84 9.12
N VAL A 586 -38.37 -23.38 8.60
CA VAL A 586 -39.32 -22.57 9.37
C VAL A 586 -40.59 -23.40 9.68
N ASN A 587 -40.88 -23.58 10.96
CA ASN A 587 -42.13 -24.22 11.38
C ASN A 587 -43.30 -23.24 11.20
N VAL A 588 -44.16 -23.52 10.25
CA VAL A 588 -45.31 -22.69 9.87
C VAL A 588 -46.64 -23.11 10.54
N GLN A 589 -46.61 -24.13 11.40
CA GLN A 589 -47.80 -24.65 12.05
C GLN A 589 -48.52 -23.55 12.88
N GLY A 590 -49.81 -23.36 12.62
CA GLY A 590 -50.62 -22.39 13.32
C GLY A 590 -50.46 -20.94 12.84
N LEU A 591 -49.69 -20.67 11.78
CA LEU A 591 -49.68 -19.37 11.10
C LEU A 591 -50.94 -19.22 10.24
N ALA A 592 -51.53 -18.03 10.24
CA ALA A 592 -52.74 -17.75 9.47
C ALA A 592 -52.45 -17.74 7.96
N ALA A 593 -53.29 -18.40 7.16
CA ALA A 593 -53.13 -18.40 5.72
C ALA A 593 -53.58 -17.04 5.10
N GLY A 594 -52.92 -16.67 4.00
CA GLY A 594 -53.23 -15.46 3.23
C GLY A 594 -52.57 -14.19 3.69
N SER A 595 -51.63 -14.26 4.63
CA SER A 595 -50.91 -13.09 5.15
C SER A 595 -49.42 -13.35 5.35
N TRP A 596 -48.64 -12.27 5.37
CA TRP A 596 -47.24 -12.27 5.78
C TRP A 596 -47.11 -12.25 7.29
N HIS A 597 -46.19 -13.03 7.81
CA HIS A 597 -45.83 -13.08 9.22
C HIS A 597 -44.38 -12.67 9.39
N ASN A 598 -44.13 -11.61 10.13
CA ASN A 598 -42.78 -11.26 10.58
C ASN A 598 -42.43 -12.15 11.76
N LEU A 599 -41.42 -12.96 11.66
CA LEU A 599 -40.98 -13.90 12.68
C LEU A 599 -39.85 -13.37 13.56
N GLY A 600 -39.22 -12.28 13.19
CA GLY A 600 -38.08 -11.69 13.88
C GLY A 600 -36.88 -11.51 12.96
N SER A 601 -35.72 -11.27 13.55
CA SER A 601 -34.48 -11.03 12.82
C SER A 601 -33.48 -12.14 13.03
N ILE A 602 -32.70 -12.40 11.98
CA ILE A 602 -31.51 -13.26 11.96
C ILE A 602 -30.31 -12.34 11.86
N ARG A 603 -29.34 -12.50 12.77
CA ARG A 603 -28.07 -11.76 12.72
C ARG A 603 -26.98 -12.68 12.21
N VAL A 604 -26.23 -12.23 11.22
CA VAL A 604 -25.02 -12.87 10.73
C VAL A 604 -23.83 -12.01 11.09
N SER A 605 -22.84 -12.58 11.76
CA SER A 605 -21.58 -11.93 12.08
C SER A 605 -20.44 -12.69 11.43
N GLY A 606 -19.47 -11.98 10.89
CA GLY A 606 -18.21 -12.52 10.39
C GLY A 606 -17.06 -12.10 11.29
N THR A 607 -16.07 -12.97 11.45
CA THR A 607 -14.84 -12.69 12.21
C THR A 607 -13.63 -13.19 11.44
N TRP A 608 -12.58 -12.42 11.47
CA TRP A 608 -11.27 -12.71 10.88
C TRP A 608 -10.18 -12.21 11.82
N ASN A 609 -9.18 -13.02 12.08
CA ASN A 609 -8.09 -12.70 13.02
C ASN A 609 -8.57 -12.13 14.38
N GLY A 610 -9.70 -12.67 14.87
CA GLY A 610 -10.27 -12.25 16.16
C GLY A 610 -11.07 -10.94 16.14
N GLY A 611 -11.08 -10.20 15.02
CA GLY A 611 -11.86 -9.00 14.83
C GLY A 611 -13.13 -9.22 14.00
N ALA A 612 -14.04 -8.24 13.97
CA ALA A 612 -15.18 -8.25 13.08
C ALA A 612 -14.73 -7.92 11.65
N VAL A 613 -15.26 -8.65 10.66
CA VAL A 613 -15.02 -8.31 9.26
C VAL A 613 -15.86 -7.10 8.85
N ALA A 614 -15.46 -6.43 7.78
CA ALA A 614 -16.20 -5.29 7.24
C ALA A 614 -17.68 -5.65 6.99
N ASN A 615 -18.58 -4.72 7.19
CA ASN A 615 -20.05 -4.90 7.14
C ASN A 615 -20.60 -5.96 8.13
N SER A 616 -19.88 -6.30 9.19
CA SER A 616 -20.35 -7.24 10.20
C SER A 616 -20.66 -6.52 11.53
N PRO A 617 -21.76 -6.84 12.22
CA PRO A 617 -22.78 -7.82 11.82
C PRO A 617 -23.82 -7.26 10.83
N GLN A 618 -24.52 -8.15 10.10
CA GLN A 618 -25.69 -7.80 9.30
C GLN A 618 -26.94 -8.48 9.85
N ASP A 619 -28.06 -7.77 9.84
CA ASP A 619 -29.36 -8.24 10.31
C ASP A 619 -30.34 -8.39 9.15
N ALA A 620 -31.00 -9.54 9.07
CA ALA A 620 -32.07 -9.79 8.10
C ALA A 620 -33.40 -10.04 8.78
N THR A 621 -34.46 -9.40 8.34
CA THR A 621 -35.81 -9.68 8.84
C THR A 621 -36.41 -10.87 8.12
N LEU A 622 -36.86 -11.87 8.90
CA LEU A 622 -37.49 -13.08 8.36
C LEU A 622 -38.99 -12.93 8.27
N TYR A 623 -39.50 -13.00 7.06
CA TYR A 623 -40.93 -13.02 6.76
C TYR A 623 -41.36 -14.36 6.18
N VAL A 624 -42.54 -14.85 6.59
CA VAL A 624 -43.15 -16.06 6.03
C VAL A 624 -44.54 -15.76 5.51
N TYR A 625 -44.82 -16.21 4.31
CA TYR A 625 -46.16 -16.22 3.72
C TYR A 625 -46.68 -17.66 3.69
N VAL A 626 -47.87 -17.89 4.27
CA VAL A 626 -48.59 -19.16 4.19
C VAL A 626 -49.83 -18.97 3.34
N GLY A 627 -49.95 -19.65 2.20
CA GLY A 627 -51.10 -19.47 1.35
C GLY A 627 -50.90 -20.01 -0.06
N ASP A 628 -51.79 -19.60 -1.00
CA ASP A 628 -51.67 -19.95 -2.41
C ASP A 628 -50.60 -19.09 -3.06
N ILE A 629 -49.44 -19.69 -3.35
CA ILE A 629 -48.28 -19.00 -3.93
C ILE A 629 -48.56 -18.44 -5.31
N GLN A 630 -49.50 -19.03 -6.05
CA GLN A 630 -49.86 -18.55 -7.40
C GLN A 630 -50.57 -17.19 -7.41
N ARG A 631 -51.03 -16.70 -6.24
CA ARG A 631 -51.73 -15.43 -6.06
C ARG A 631 -50.87 -14.34 -5.40
N VAL A 632 -49.62 -14.62 -5.08
CA VAL A 632 -48.72 -13.63 -4.49
C VAL A 632 -48.20 -12.72 -5.60
N HIS A 633 -48.71 -11.50 -5.68
CA HIS A 633 -48.04 -10.45 -6.46
C HIS A 633 -46.73 -10.10 -5.72
N LEU A 634 -45.60 -10.53 -6.29
CA LEU A 634 -44.27 -10.10 -5.82
C LEU A 634 -44.19 -8.59 -6.02
N PRO A 635 -44.07 -7.76 -4.98
CA PRO A 635 -43.61 -6.40 -5.18
C PRO A 635 -42.21 -6.52 -5.79
N VAL A 636 -42.05 -5.94 -6.97
CA VAL A 636 -40.73 -5.75 -7.58
C VAL A 636 -40.01 -4.74 -6.68
N VAL A 637 -39.25 -5.22 -5.72
CA VAL A 637 -38.32 -4.38 -4.99
C VAL A 637 -37.12 -4.16 -5.93
N GLY A 638 -37.27 -3.14 -6.77
CA GLY A 638 -36.15 -2.60 -7.52
C GLY A 638 -35.26 -1.78 -6.57
N LYS A 639 -34.28 -2.39 -6.01
CA LYS A 639 -32.96 -1.81 -5.79
C LYS A 639 -32.00 -2.86 -6.31
N GLY A 640 -31.57 -2.64 -7.53
CA GLY A 640 -30.60 -3.50 -8.17
C GLY A 640 -29.27 -3.38 -7.46
N TYR A 641 -28.77 -4.51 -7.00
CA TYR A 641 -27.35 -4.72 -7.12
C TYR A 641 -27.12 -4.95 -8.62
N GLN A 642 -26.61 -3.96 -9.30
CA GLN A 642 -25.99 -4.15 -10.61
C GLN A 642 -24.68 -4.90 -10.34
N ARG A 643 -24.47 -5.93 -11.16
CA ARG A 643 -23.26 -6.77 -11.18
C ARG A 643 -22.06 -5.95 -11.57
#